data_94623d0bfbb95b6717a9ee825abb7825
#
_entry.id   94623d0bfbb95b6717a9ee825abb7825
#
_cell.length_a   1.000
_cell.length_b   1.000
_cell.length_c   1.000
_cell.angle_alpha   90.00
_cell.angle_beta   90.00
_cell.angle_gamma   90.00
#
_symmetry.space_group_name_H-M   'P 1'
#
loop_
_entity.id
_entity.type
_entity.pdbx_description
1 polymer ?
#
loop_
_entity_poly.entity_id
_entity_poly.type
_entity_poly.pdbx_seq_one_letter_code
_entity_poly.pdbx_strand_id
1 'polypeptide(L)'
;MAIFFALFFYVYGYYNDSTSIFLVDPKYNTYLFDNGEQILSTKYKYVKLDEMPSELIYFLLWSEDREFYEHNGINIKALTRAALTNIKNFSIVQGGSTLTQQLAKTVYLTNERTIKRKIMDIMLAFFLERSYTKEEILEAYMNSVYLGNDISGFGAAAERYYGKELQNLSYEEMLVLIGIINGPEVYNPYKYPERAKNQGMIVLNSLPSNFIIEEKDSVKERIDKMVFYPQTYDERYLNLVYRIKVEEEDIGLKGGGYTIKTTFNKNLFDSVTVDSSTSAIVINNKTGEILSFWGGEYDVFYSQQQVGSAIKPFYYLLALENGYDTDTVLPDQPMKFGDWAPENFDKTYRGTVTLEEALVDSINIPSIYLASHIDISPQRSIETIKNFLSNVVGVQGKYPNDLTLSLGTVETSPYEFTKAYSLFPNYGIIPSTYIISEVYDKKGNLIYKRYPNVERKIDGISNDSYATMNTLMRKVVLEGTGQRANVLDLDLHGKTGTSDLSAWFVGYTGSEVLTTMVKGEDLLSSYTAVPWAKEIATSLLYYGQSEEVYVYLSLKSIQESISFFESPIDFVSTGGNVVGYLNSVKFDYPYKELEKKINAAQREIQYLYPDVVKEIEQWKKENLTDFFKEPFSFIQNGYDLESYLNSITIDKDKQAQLKEIYNQIKYIYPDQAKVIEKFIE
;
A
#
# COMPACT_ATOMS: atom_id res chain seq x y z
N MET A 1 -26.89 29.49 -26.35
CA MET A 1 -27.32 29.45 -24.95
C MET A 1 -27.92 28.10 -24.54
N ALA A 2 -28.93 27.56 -25.20
CA ALA A 2 -29.52 26.25 -24.84
C ALA A 2 -28.56 25.08 -24.86
N ILE A 3 -27.67 24.98 -25.86
CA ILE A 3 -26.63 23.94 -25.95
C ILE A 3 -25.61 24.08 -24.81
N PHE A 4 -25.27 25.30 -24.42
CA PHE A 4 -24.37 25.58 -23.30
C PHE A 4 -25.00 25.15 -21.96
N PHE A 5 -26.31 25.43 -21.76
CA PHE A 5 -27.05 24.97 -20.59
C PHE A 5 -27.21 23.43 -20.58
N ALA A 6 -27.48 22.81 -21.71
CA ALA A 6 -27.60 21.34 -21.79
C ALA A 6 -26.26 20.64 -21.51
N LEU A 7 -25.14 21.15 -22.03
CA LEU A 7 -23.80 20.68 -21.69
C LEU A 7 -23.44 20.96 -20.23
N PHE A 8 -23.85 22.13 -19.71
CA PHE A 8 -23.69 22.49 -18.31
C PHE A 8 -24.40 21.49 -17.38
N PHE A 9 -25.67 21.19 -17.65
CA PHE A 9 -26.43 20.20 -16.86
C PHE A 9 -25.94 18.76 -17.05
N TYR A 10 -25.43 18.41 -18.24
CA TYR A 10 -24.80 17.11 -18.48
C TYR A 10 -23.52 16.95 -17.68
N VAL A 11 -22.64 17.94 -17.69
CA VAL A 11 -21.40 17.95 -16.92
C VAL A 11 -21.70 18.05 -15.42
N TYR A 12 -22.65 18.89 -15.02
CA TYR A 12 -23.11 18.99 -13.63
C TYR A 12 -23.71 17.69 -13.13
N GLY A 13 -24.55 17.00 -13.91
CA GLY A 13 -25.10 15.67 -13.56
C GLY A 13 -24.03 14.60 -13.48
N TYR A 14 -23.12 14.56 -14.45
CA TYR A 14 -22.04 13.58 -14.50
C TYR A 14 -21.04 13.70 -13.32
N TYR A 15 -20.79 14.94 -12.84
CA TYR A 15 -19.87 15.17 -11.72
C TYR A 15 -20.57 15.38 -10.36
N ASN A 16 -21.87 15.58 -10.33
CA ASN A 16 -22.63 15.71 -9.08
C ASN A 16 -23.12 14.37 -8.52
N ASP A 17 -23.28 13.35 -9.38
CA ASP A 17 -23.58 11.94 -8.98
C ASP A 17 -22.32 11.15 -8.55
N SER A 18 -21.15 11.63 -8.91
CA SER A 18 -19.88 11.03 -8.49
C SER A 18 -19.13 12.01 -7.61
N THR A 19 -19.31 11.93 -6.30
CA THR A 19 -18.42 12.49 -5.27
C THR A 19 -17.79 13.84 -5.61
N SER A 20 -17.85 14.80 -4.66
CA SER A 20 -17.13 16.07 -4.65
C SER A 20 -16.04 16.18 -5.74
N ILE A 21 -16.15 17.21 -6.58
CA ILE A 21 -15.05 17.63 -7.46
C ILE A 21 -13.88 17.94 -6.54
N PHE A 22 -12.95 17.02 -6.39
CA PHE A 22 -11.74 17.24 -5.62
C PHE A 22 -10.80 18.12 -6.45
N LEU A 23 -10.45 19.26 -5.93
CA LEU A 23 -9.31 20.03 -6.38
C LEU A 23 -8.08 19.19 -6.21
N VAL A 24 -7.66 18.63 -7.34
CA VAL A 24 -6.41 17.89 -7.41
C VAL A 24 -6.29 16.88 -6.30
N ASP A 25 -6.83 15.70 -6.55
CA ASP A 25 -6.08 14.55 -6.10
C ASP A 25 -4.73 14.68 -6.79
N PRO A 26 -3.66 15.03 -6.07
CA PRO A 26 -2.35 14.93 -6.66
C PRO A 26 -2.27 13.51 -7.21
N LYS A 27 -1.91 13.37 -8.47
CA LYS A 27 -1.90 12.10 -9.20
C LYS A 27 -0.98 11.08 -8.53
N TYR A 28 -0.26 11.50 -7.49
CA TYR A 28 0.80 10.75 -6.81
C TYR A 28 0.79 11.01 -5.30
N ASN A 29 1.18 9.99 -4.54
CA ASN A 29 1.33 10.02 -3.10
C ASN A 29 2.78 10.31 -2.70
N THR A 30 2.98 10.82 -1.50
CA THR A 30 4.29 10.94 -0.86
C THR A 30 4.53 9.68 -0.05
N TYR A 31 5.65 9.01 -0.28
CA TYR A 31 6.02 7.80 0.43
C TYR A 31 7.15 8.09 1.43
N LEU A 32 6.99 7.57 2.64
CA LEU A 32 7.98 7.73 3.70
C LEU A 32 8.49 6.35 4.15
N PHE A 33 9.77 6.29 4.46
CA PHE A 33 10.36 5.17 5.18
C PHE A 33 9.81 5.08 6.62
N ASP A 34 10.18 4.03 7.34
CA ASP A 34 9.88 3.83 8.76
C ASP A 34 10.33 4.99 9.65
N ASN A 35 11.50 5.57 9.36
CA ASN A 35 12.08 6.70 10.07
C ASN A 35 11.48 8.07 9.69
N GLY A 36 10.54 8.11 8.75
CA GLY A 36 9.88 9.32 8.27
C GLY A 36 10.64 10.08 7.18
N GLU A 37 11.83 9.61 6.76
CA GLU A 37 12.49 10.16 5.58
C GLU A 37 11.68 9.85 4.32
N GLN A 38 11.68 10.77 3.37
CA GLN A 38 10.96 10.58 2.12
C GLN A 38 11.67 9.59 1.20
N ILE A 39 10.91 8.64 0.65
CA ILE A 39 11.38 7.73 -0.39
C ILE A 39 11.50 8.53 -1.69
N LEU A 40 12.72 8.70 -2.17
CA LEU A 40 13.04 9.45 -3.39
C LEU A 40 12.59 8.71 -4.63
N SER A 41 11.30 8.62 -4.86
CA SER A 41 10.79 8.13 -6.13
C SER A 41 10.06 9.23 -6.89
N THR A 42 10.62 10.37 -7.12
CA THR A 42 9.72 11.47 -7.28
C THR A 42 9.63 11.99 -8.68
N LYS A 43 8.66 11.43 -9.33
CA LYS A 43 7.92 12.15 -10.36
C LYS A 43 7.04 13.25 -9.75
N TYR A 44 6.85 13.27 -8.43
CA TYR A 44 5.95 14.16 -7.70
C TYR A 44 6.40 14.38 -6.24
N LYS A 45 6.40 15.64 -5.80
CA LYS A 45 6.64 16.06 -4.42
C LYS A 45 5.67 17.18 -4.09
N TYR A 46 4.74 16.90 -3.17
CA TYR A 46 3.76 17.89 -2.74
C TYR A 46 4.41 18.92 -1.80
N VAL A 47 4.11 20.20 -2.04
CA VAL A 47 4.55 21.31 -1.20
C VAL A 47 3.32 22.19 -0.92
N LYS A 48 3.09 22.55 0.34
CA LYS A 48 2.00 23.46 0.71
C LYS A 48 2.28 24.86 0.19
N LEU A 49 1.24 25.63 -0.10
CA LEU A 49 1.39 26.98 -0.65
C LEU A 49 2.16 27.92 0.28
N ASP A 50 1.95 27.79 1.59
CA ASP A 50 2.64 28.58 2.61
C ASP A 50 4.13 28.21 2.80
N GLU A 51 4.54 27.05 2.27
CA GLU A 51 5.94 26.60 2.23
C GLU A 51 6.65 27.00 0.92
N MET A 52 5.91 27.51 -0.07
CA MET A 52 6.48 27.92 -1.38
C MET A 52 7.08 29.32 -1.32
N PRO A 53 8.22 29.57 -1.99
CA PRO A 53 8.78 30.91 -2.08
C PRO A 53 7.79 31.90 -2.69
N SER A 54 7.59 33.05 -2.05
CA SER A 54 6.69 34.12 -2.52
C SER A 54 7.11 34.63 -3.91
N GLU A 55 8.40 34.66 -4.18
CA GLU A 55 8.98 35.05 -5.45
C GLU A 55 8.61 34.09 -6.57
N LEU A 56 8.62 32.79 -6.31
CA LEU A 56 8.21 31.77 -7.29
C LEU A 56 6.73 31.94 -7.66
N ILE A 57 5.87 32.12 -6.64
CA ILE A 57 4.44 32.39 -6.84
C ILE A 57 4.26 33.65 -7.68
N TYR A 58 4.97 34.72 -7.34
CA TYR A 58 4.89 35.97 -8.05
C TYR A 58 5.33 35.82 -9.52
N PHE A 59 6.48 35.21 -9.77
CA PHE A 59 7.00 35.01 -11.13
C PHE A 59 6.05 34.15 -11.97
N LEU A 60 5.44 33.14 -11.37
CA LEU A 60 4.43 32.30 -12.01
C LEU A 60 3.21 33.12 -12.43
N LEU A 61 2.62 33.86 -11.49
CA LEU A 61 1.43 34.67 -11.74
C LEU A 61 1.73 35.72 -12.80
N TRP A 62 2.88 36.38 -12.74
CA TRP A 62 3.29 37.37 -13.73
C TRP A 62 3.42 36.78 -15.14
N SER A 63 3.98 35.57 -15.24
CA SER A 63 4.20 34.91 -16.54
C SER A 63 2.90 34.34 -17.11
N GLU A 64 2.11 33.63 -16.30
CA GLU A 64 1.00 32.82 -16.77
C GLU A 64 -0.37 33.49 -16.62
N ASP A 65 -0.62 34.23 -15.51
CA ASP A 65 -1.94 34.77 -15.23
C ASP A 65 -1.90 35.97 -14.28
N ARG A 66 -1.57 37.17 -14.77
CA ARG A 66 -1.36 38.39 -13.97
C ARG A 66 -2.57 38.84 -13.19
N GLU A 67 -3.76 38.56 -13.68
CA GLU A 67 -5.05 38.94 -13.08
C GLU A 67 -5.72 37.73 -12.39
N PHE A 68 -4.93 36.72 -11.95
CA PHE A 68 -5.42 35.48 -11.36
C PHE A 68 -6.41 35.71 -10.21
N TYR A 69 -6.11 36.64 -9.33
CA TYR A 69 -6.98 37.00 -8.19
C TYR A 69 -8.19 37.86 -8.55
N GLU A 70 -8.26 38.39 -9.80
CA GLU A 70 -9.31 39.33 -10.23
C GLU A 70 -10.44 38.67 -11.02
N HIS A 71 -10.21 37.49 -11.60
CA HIS A 71 -11.20 36.80 -12.44
C HIS A 71 -11.71 35.49 -11.79
N ASN A 72 -12.86 35.02 -12.28
CA ASN A 72 -13.49 33.78 -11.83
C ASN A 72 -13.29 32.67 -12.89
N GLY A 73 -12.06 32.19 -13.06
CA GLY A 73 -11.68 31.10 -13.94
C GLY A 73 -11.49 31.46 -15.42
N ILE A 74 -12.00 32.60 -15.87
CA ILE A 74 -11.87 33.07 -17.25
C ILE A 74 -11.48 34.54 -17.25
N ASN A 75 -10.41 34.86 -17.94
CA ASN A 75 -10.00 36.25 -18.16
C ASN A 75 -10.41 36.71 -19.58
N ILE A 76 -11.57 37.35 -19.67
CA ILE A 76 -12.11 37.84 -20.96
C ILE A 76 -11.20 38.86 -21.60
N LYS A 77 -10.57 39.75 -20.80
CA LYS A 77 -9.63 40.79 -21.29
C LYS A 77 -8.39 40.10 -21.92
N ALA A 78 -7.83 39.12 -21.25
CA ALA A 78 -6.69 38.37 -21.75
C ALA A 78 -7.02 37.57 -23.02
N LEU A 79 -8.18 36.91 -23.07
CA LEU A 79 -8.69 36.21 -24.25
C LEU A 79 -8.84 37.13 -25.46
N THR A 80 -9.45 38.32 -25.26
CA THR A 80 -9.64 39.31 -26.33
C THR A 80 -8.31 39.86 -26.82
N ARG A 81 -7.38 40.17 -25.92
CA ARG A 81 -6.02 40.62 -26.24
C ARG A 81 -5.27 39.53 -27.04
N ALA A 82 -5.28 38.28 -26.59
CA ALA A 82 -4.65 37.19 -27.28
C ALA A 82 -5.25 36.94 -28.68
N ALA A 83 -6.58 37.03 -28.83
CA ALA A 83 -7.26 36.87 -30.10
C ALA A 83 -6.84 38.00 -31.09
N LEU A 84 -6.82 39.25 -30.66
CA LEU A 84 -6.37 40.37 -31.50
C LEU A 84 -4.90 40.26 -31.88
N THR A 85 -4.03 39.84 -30.94
CA THR A 85 -2.61 39.67 -31.22
C THR A 85 -2.36 38.51 -32.21
N ASN A 86 -3.04 37.39 -32.09
CA ASN A 86 -2.93 36.23 -32.96
C ASN A 86 -3.46 36.52 -34.38
N ILE A 87 -4.58 37.27 -34.47
CA ILE A 87 -5.10 37.74 -35.79
C ILE A 87 -4.09 38.67 -36.46
N LYS A 88 -3.52 39.61 -35.71
CA LYS A 88 -2.55 40.57 -36.24
C LYS A 88 -1.27 39.90 -36.75
N ASN A 89 -0.84 38.82 -36.11
CA ASN A 89 0.39 38.12 -36.48
C ASN A 89 0.16 36.91 -37.40
N PHE A 90 -1.09 36.59 -37.78
CA PHE A 90 -1.47 35.41 -38.56
C PHE A 90 -0.91 34.09 -38.00
N SER A 91 -0.65 34.04 -36.72
CA SER A 91 -0.09 32.89 -35.98
C SER A 91 -0.49 32.93 -34.49
N ILE A 92 -0.49 31.79 -33.83
CA ILE A 92 -0.74 31.71 -32.39
C ILE A 92 0.54 32.11 -31.64
N VAL A 93 0.64 33.40 -31.31
CA VAL A 93 1.80 33.99 -30.65
C VAL A 93 1.56 34.21 -29.17
N GLN A 94 0.30 34.33 -28.71
CA GLN A 94 -0.06 34.61 -27.35
C GLN A 94 -1.19 33.67 -26.86
N GLY A 95 -1.00 33.04 -25.70
CA GLY A 95 -2.01 32.28 -24.99
C GLY A 95 -2.90 33.18 -24.15
N GLY A 96 -4.18 32.87 -24.03
CA GLY A 96 -5.16 33.58 -23.19
C GLY A 96 -5.86 32.66 -22.18
N SER A 97 -5.26 31.51 -21.85
CA SER A 97 -5.81 30.58 -20.86
C SER A 97 -5.35 30.96 -19.45
N THR A 98 -6.27 30.95 -18.50
CA THR A 98 -5.98 31.18 -17.08
C THR A 98 -5.30 29.98 -16.42
N LEU A 99 -4.65 30.16 -15.27
CA LEU A 99 -4.11 29.07 -14.45
C LEU A 99 -5.18 28.05 -14.10
N THR A 100 -6.40 28.50 -13.75
CA THR A 100 -7.52 27.61 -13.46
C THR A 100 -7.92 26.75 -14.66
N GLN A 101 -7.88 27.29 -15.90
CA GLN A 101 -8.11 26.52 -17.11
C GLN A 101 -6.98 25.53 -17.40
N GLN A 102 -5.75 25.91 -17.12
CA GLN A 102 -4.59 25.01 -17.25
C GLN A 102 -4.68 23.87 -16.22
N LEU A 103 -5.07 24.16 -14.99
CA LEU A 103 -5.32 23.16 -13.96
C LEU A 103 -6.44 22.21 -14.37
N ALA A 104 -7.59 22.73 -14.79
CA ALA A 104 -8.71 21.93 -15.26
C ALA A 104 -8.29 20.97 -16.41
N LYS A 105 -7.49 21.44 -17.35
CA LYS A 105 -6.92 20.63 -18.42
C LYS A 105 -6.03 19.52 -17.89
N THR A 106 -5.13 19.84 -16.96
CA THR A 106 -4.12 18.90 -16.46
C THR A 106 -4.75 17.77 -15.66
N VAL A 107 -5.79 18.08 -14.87
CA VAL A 107 -6.39 17.16 -13.91
C VAL A 107 -7.52 16.32 -14.52
N TYR A 108 -8.38 16.94 -15.32
CA TYR A 108 -9.65 16.32 -15.74
C TYR A 108 -9.75 15.94 -17.21
N LEU A 109 -8.83 16.39 -18.06
CA LEU A 109 -8.98 16.27 -19.51
C LEU A 109 -7.82 15.59 -20.18
N THR A 110 -8.06 15.08 -21.39
CA THR A 110 -7.02 14.51 -22.26
C THR A 110 -6.26 15.59 -23.02
N ASN A 111 -5.09 15.25 -23.56
CA ASN A 111 -4.24 16.17 -24.34
C ASN A 111 -4.76 16.45 -25.76
N GLU A 112 -5.98 16.03 -26.12
CA GLU A 112 -6.57 16.28 -27.43
C GLU A 112 -6.82 17.77 -27.67
N ARG A 113 -6.45 18.27 -28.87
CA ARG A 113 -6.66 19.67 -29.26
C ARG A 113 -7.99 19.82 -30.02
N THR A 114 -9.11 19.77 -29.29
CA THR A 114 -10.46 19.91 -29.87
C THR A 114 -11.20 21.12 -29.29
N ILE A 115 -12.13 21.66 -30.06
CA ILE A 115 -13.01 22.75 -29.56
C ILE A 115 -13.87 22.25 -28.40
N LYS A 116 -14.33 21.01 -28.45
CA LYS A 116 -15.10 20.37 -27.37
C LYS A 116 -14.30 20.41 -26.06
N ARG A 117 -13.04 20.00 -26.11
CA ARG A 117 -12.16 20.04 -24.95
C ARG A 117 -11.98 21.47 -24.41
N LYS A 118 -11.81 22.48 -25.32
CA LYS A 118 -11.64 23.88 -24.85
C LYS A 118 -12.89 24.44 -24.16
N ILE A 119 -14.08 24.01 -24.58
CA ILE A 119 -15.33 24.34 -23.88
C ILE A 119 -15.34 23.68 -22.49
N MET A 120 -14.90 22.42 -22.38
CA MET A 120 -14.80 21.71 -21.11
C MET A 120 -13.78 22.37 -20.16
N ASP A 121 -12.59 22.82 -20.66
CA ASP A 121 -11.62 23.59 -19.88
C ASP A 121 -12.30 24.80 -19.20
N ILE A 122 -13.08 25.55 -19.97
CA ILE A 122 -13.79 26.75 -19.49
C ILE A 122 -14.84 26.43 -18.46
N MET A 123 -15.63 25.38 -18.67
CA MET A 123 -16.69 24.96 -17.75
C MET A 123 -16.10 24.46 -16.44
N LEU A 124 -15.09 23.60 -16.51
CA LEU A 124 -14.42 23.09 -15.31
C LEU A 124 -13.70 24.20 -14.53
N ALA A 125 -13.06 25.15 -15.21
CA ALA A 125 -12.45 26.29 -14.56
C ALA A 125 -13.48 27.11 -13.76
N PHE A 126 -14.68 27.33 -14.32
CA PHE A 126 -15.76 28.00 -13.63
C PHE A 126 -16.24 27.23 -12.39
N PHE A 127 -16.32 25.90 -12.46
CA PHE A 127 -16.67 25.06 -11.33
C PHE A 127 -15.60 25.09 -10.23
N LEU A 128 -14.35 25.00 -10.62
CA LEU A 128 -13.23 25.06 -9.69
C LEU A 128 -13.27 26.36 -8.87
N GLU A 129 -13.40 27.49 -9.53
CA GLU A 129 -13.45 28.82 -8.87
C GLU A 129 -14.69 29.04 -7.96
N ARG A 130 -15.74 28.24 -8.19
CA ARG A 130 -16.93 28.29 -7.33
C ARG A 130 -16.80 27.37 -6.10
N SER A 131 -16.01 26.33 -6.21
CA SER A 131 -15.89 25.29 -5.19
C SER A 131 -14.70 25.49 -4.26
N TYR A 132 -13.70 26.29 -4.69
CA TYR A 132 -12.41 26.40 -4.04
C TYR A 132 -11.89 27.84 -4.00
N THR A 133 -11.02 28.12 -3.03
CA THR A 133 -10.35 29.43 -2.93
C THR A 133 -9.25 29.57 -3.98
N LYS A 134 -8.80 30.80 -4.20
CA LYS A 134 -7.68 31.06 -5.11
C LYS A 134 -6.39 30.41 -4.64
N GLU A 135 -6.17 30.37 -3.35
CA GLU A 135 -5.02 29.74 -2.71
C GLU A 135 -5.02 28.24 -2.96
N GLU A 136 -6.17 27.57 -2.77
CA GLU A 136 -6.31 26.14 -3.06
C GLU A 136 -6.10 25.83 -4.55
N ILE A 137 -6.62 26.66 -5.46
CA ILE A 137 -6.41 26.52 -6.91
C ILE A 137 -4.94 26.69 -7.28
N LEU A 138 -4.27 27.68 -6.70
CA LEU A 138 -2.86 27.96 -6.95
C LEU A 138 -1.96 26.83 -6.42
N GLU A 139 -2.19 26.39 -5.18
CA GLU A 139 -1.49 25.26 -4.58
C GLU A 139 -1.61 24.00 -5.45
N ALA A 140 -2.82 23.71 -5.88
CA ALA A 140 -3.12 22.61 -6.75
C ALA A 140 -2.38 22.70 -8.09
N TYR A 141 -2.38 23.87 -8.72
CA TYR A 141 -1.68 24.10 -9.97
C TYR A 141 -0.18 23.88 -9.81
N MET A 142 0.43 24.49 -8.79
CA MET A 142 1.86 24.40 -8.55
C MET A 142 2.34 22.99 -8.23
N ASN A 143 1.47 22.16 -7.69
CA ASN A 143 1.75 20.74 -7.41
C ASN A 143 1.41 19.80 -8.57
N SER A 144 0.67 20.24 -9.60
CA SER A 144 0.22 19.37 -10.70
C SER A 144 0.77 19.72 -12.06
N VAL A 145 1.34 20.92 -12.26
CA VAL A 145 1.85 21.36 -13.55
C VAL A 145 2.99 20.42 -14.03
N TYR A 146 2.87 19.96 -15.29
CA TYR A 146 3.88 19.10 -15.88
C TYR A 146 5.11 19.91 -16.30
N LEU A 147 6.30 19.46 -15.88
CA LEU A 147 7.58 20.13 -16.07
C LEU A 147 8.61 19.29 -16.87
N GLY A 148 8.15 18.26 -17.59
CA GLY A 148 9.00 17.38 -18.41
C GLY A 148 9.56 16.17 -17.63
N ASN A 149 10.10 15.19 -18.34
CA ASN A 149 10.67 13.96 -17.74
C ASN A 149 9.75 13.21 -16.77
N ASP A 150 8.44 13.19 -17.06
CA ASP A 150 7.42 12.65 -16.16
C ASP A 150 7.32 13.36 -14.79
N ILE A 151 7.88 14.56 -14.66
CA ILE A 151 7.85 15.35 -13.42
C ILE A 151 6.61 16.22 -13.41
N SER A 152 5.85 16.17 -12.30
CA SER A 152 4.70 17.03 -12.03
C SER A 152 4.91 17.80 -10.73
N GLY A 153 4.64 19.10 -10.78
CA GLY A 153 4.78 20.03 -9.66
C GLY A 153 6.18 20.58 -9.47
N PHE A 154 6.21 21.80 -8.91
CA PHE A 154 7.46 22.55 -8.70
C PHE A 154 8.36 21.89 -7.65
N GLY A 155 7.79 21.23 -6.62
CA GLY A 155 8.56 20.54 -5.58
C GLY A 155 9.43 19.42 -6.17
N ALA A 156 8.84 18.56 -7.00
CA ALA A 156 9.58 17.50 -7.67
C ALA A 156 10.58 18.05 -8.70
N ALA A 157 10.22 19.12 -9.39
CA ALA A 157 11.12 19.75 -10.36
C ALA A 157 12.35 20.40 -9.71
N ALA A 158 12.19 21.02 -8.56
CA ALA A 158 13.28 21.60 -7.77
C ALA A 158 14.31 20.53 -7.38
N GLU A 159 13.82 19.44 -6.82
CA GLU A 159 14.66 18.32 -6.42
C GLU A 159 15.32 17.66 -7.63
N ARG A 160 14.57 17.44 -8.69
CA ARG A 160 15.01 16.71 -9.85
C ARG A 160 16.03 17.45 -10.71
N TYR A 161 15.78 18.74 -10.97
CA TYR A 161 16.63 19.54 -11.86
C TYR A 161 17.78 20.24 -11.14
N TYR A 162 17.66 20.43 -9.80
CA TYR A 162 18.65 21.20 -9.03
C TYR A 162 19.16 20.49 -7.78
N GLY A 163 18.55 19.36 -7.37
CA GLY A 163 18.92 18.66 -6.12
C GLY A 163 18.61 19.46 -4.85
N LYS A 164 17.58 20.32 -4.89
CA LYS A 164 17.25 21.27 -3.81
C LYS A 164 15.78 21.15 -3.40
N GLU A 165 15.51 21.46 -2.13
CA GLU A 165 14.16 21.76 -1.68
C GLU A 165 13.63 23.00 -2.39
N LEU A 166 12.31 23.07 -2.62
CA LEU A 166 11.67 24.19 -3.34
C LEU A 166 11.98 25.55 -2.70
N GLN A 167 12.02 25.60 -1.37
CA GLN A 167 12.32 26.80 -0.60
C GLN A 167 13.75 27.34 -0.81
N ASN A 168 14.65 26.49 -1.26
CA ASN A 168 16.08 26.78 -1.42
C ASN A 168 16.48 27.13 -2.86
N LEU A 169 15.48 27.28 -3.75
CA LEU A 169 15.76 27.68 -5.13
C LEU A 169 16.21 29.14 -5.19
N SER A 170 17.19 29.41 -6.05
CA SER A 170 17.59 30.77 -6.41
C SER A 170 16.64 31.38 -7.46
N TYR A 171 16.70 32.67 -7.66
CA TYR A 171 15.85 33.37 -8.65
C TYR A 171 16.01 32.79 -10.05
N GLU A 172 17.26 32.56 -10.49
CA GLU A 172 17.55 31.98 -11.79
C GLU A 172 16.93 30.59 -11.98
N GLU A 173 16.95 29.74 -10.94
CA GLU A 173 16.36 28.41 -10.95
C GLU A 173 14.83 28.49 -11.03
N MET A 174 14.21 29.36 -10.26
CA MET A 174 12.76 29.61 -10.32
C MET A 174 12.31 30.08 -11.69
N LEU A 175 13.04 31.02 -12.29
CA LEU A 175 12.73 31.60 -13.62
C LEU A 175 12.80 30.54 -14.72
N VAL A 176 13.78 29.66 -14.65
CA VAL A 176 13.91 28.55 -15.61
C VAL A 176 12.76 27.56 -15.45
N LEU A 177 12.38 27.18 -14.24
CA LEU A 177 11.22 26.29 -14.02
C LEU A 177 9.93 26.85 -14.60
N ILE A 178 9.68 28.16 -14.41
CA ILE A 178 8.52 28.83 -14.98
C ILE A 178 8.59 28.84 -16.51
N GLY A 179 9.76 29.10 -17.06
CA GLY A 179 9.98 29.08 -18.51
C GLY A 179 9.66 27.74 -19.18
N ILE A 180 9.91 26.63 -18.47
CA ILE A 180 9.67 25.26 -18.97
C ILE A 180 8.15 24.97 -19.13
N ILE A 181 7.28 25.56 -18.36
CA ILE A 181 5.82 25.31 -18.39
C ILE A 181 5.24 25.40 -19.79
N ASN A 182 5.72 26.35 -20.61
CA ASN A 182 5.20 26.62 -21.95
C ASN A 182 5.49 25.53 -22.97
N GLY A 183 6.34 24.57 -22.64
CA GLY A 183 6.70 23.44 -23.53
C GLY A 183 7.66 22.47 -22.86
N PRO A 184 7.20 21.70 -21.85
CA PRO A 184 8.08 20.91 -20.99
C PRO A 184 8.98 19.93 -21.72
N GLU A 185 8.53 19.33 -22.82
CA GLU A 185 9.35 18.42 -23.63
C GLU A 185 10.30 19.17 -24.59
N VAL A 186 9.90 20.36 -25.06
CA VAL A 186 10.70 21.18 -25.95
C VAL A 186 11.82 21.92 -25.24
N TYR A 187 11.55 22.28 -23.96
CA TYR A 187 12.45 23.01 -23.07
C TYR A 187 12.99 22.12 -21.95
N ASN A 188 13.03 20.82 -22.19
CA ASN A 188 13.49 19.83 -21.23
C ASN A 188 14.95 20.08 -20.83
N PRO A 189 15.26 20.34 -19.54
CA PRO A 189 16.60 20.71 -19.09
C PRO A 189 17.69 19.67 -19.37
N TYR A 190 17.33 18.38 -19.36
CA TYR A 190 18.30 17.31 -19.63
C TYR A 190 18.55 17.10 -21.11
N LYS A 191 17.51 17.25 -21.95
CA LYS A 191 17.62 17.07 -23.40
C LYS A 191 18.12 18.33 -24.11
N TYR A 192 17.67 19.48 -23.62
CA TYR A 192 17.90 20.78 -24.29
C TYR A 192 18.19 21.89 -23.27
N PRO A 193 19.31 21.81 -22.50
CA PRO A 193 19.62 22.74 -21.41
C PRO A 193 19.62 24.20 -21.85
N GLU A 194 20.20 24.50 -23.01
CA GLU A 194 20.25 25.88 -23.52
C GLU A 194 18.86 26.44 -23.89
N ARG A 195 17.92 25.58 -24.32
CA ARG A 195 16.54 26.02 -24.55
C ARG A 195 15.81 26.32 -23.23
N ALA A 196 16.04 25.54 -22.20
CA ALA A 196 15.49 25.77 -20.88
C ALA A 196 16.01 27.11 -20.29
N LYS A 197 17.32 27.34 -20.34
CA LYS A 197 17.96 28.60 -19.94
C LYS A 197 17.38 29.80 -20.70
N ASN A 198 17.24 29.69 -22.03
CA ASN A 198 16.66 30.75 -22.85
C ASN A 198 15.22 31.08 -22.44
N GLN A 199 14.41 30.09 -22.01
CA GLN A 199 13.07 30.35 -21.49
C GLN A 199 13.13 31.11 -20.17
N GLY A 200 14.03 30.75 -19.26
CA GLY A 200 14.28 31.52 -18.04
C GLY A 200 14.66 32.98 -18.31
N MET A 201 15.50 33.24 -19.34
CA MET A 201 15.85 34.57 -19.81
C MET A 201 14.63 35.36 -20.32
N ILE A 202 13.73 34.69 -21.06
CA ILE A 202 12.49 35.30 -21.55
C ILE A 202 11.60 35.72 -20.39
N VAL A 203 11.41 34.83 -19.40
CA VAL A 203 10.64 35.15 -18.19
C VAL A 203 11.28 36.33 -17.46
N LEU A 204 12.58 36.33 -17.20
CA LEU A 204 13.34 37.41 -16.56
C LEU A 204 13.13 38.76 -17.26
N ASN A 205 13.22 38.78 -18.58
CA ASN A 205 13.05 39.99 -19.36
C ASN A 205 11.61 40.53 -19.35
N SER A 206 10.62 39.65 -19.10
CA SER A 206 9.21 40.05 -18.99
C SER A 206 8.86 40.71 -17.66
N LEU A 207 9.67 40.47 -16.62
CA LEU A 207 9.44 41.00 -15.28
C LEU A 207 9.72 42.51 -15.21
N PRO A 208 8.94 43.29 -14.42
CA PRO A 208 9.24 44.69 -14.12
C PRO A 208 10.60 44.85 -13.42
N SER A 209 11.26 45.99 -13.62
CA SER A 209 12.61 46.20 -13.10
C SER A 209 12.69 46.29 -11.58
N ASN A 210 11.58 46.53 -10.90
CA ASN A 210 11.47 46.65 -9.45
C ASN A 210 11.18 45.31 -8.74
N PHE A 211 11.06 44.21 -9.45
CA PHE A 211 10.68 42.91 -8.86
C PHE A 211 11.84 41.99 -8.51
N ILE A 212 13.01 42.28 -9.01
CA ILE A 212 14.23 41.56 -8.65
C ILE A 212 15.09 42.54 -7.87
N ILE A 213 15.42 42.17 -6.63
CA ILE A 213 16.26 42.99 -5.73
C ILE A 213 17.67 43.11 -6.29
N GLU A 214 18.09 42.11 -7.07
CA GLU A 214 19.40 42.04 -7.72
C GLU A 214 19.40 42.67 -9.12
N GLU A 215 20.57 43.06 -9.61
CA GLU A 215 20.71 43.51 -10.99
C GLU A 215 20.38 42.40 -11.98
N LYS A 216 19.48 42.67 -12.94
CA LYS A 216 19.05 41.68 -13.95
C LYS A 216 20.20 41.04 -14.70
N ASP A 217 21.27 41.76 -14.95
CA ASP A 217 22.45 41.25 -15.66
C ASP A 217 23.21 40.20 -14.85
N SER A 218 23.27 40.34 -13.54
CA SER A 218 23.81 39.31 -12.64
C SER A 218 22.99 38.01 -12.67
N VAL A 219 21.64 38.13 -12.69
CA VAL A 219 20.76 36.96 -12.79
C VAL A 219 20.90 36.28 -14.15
N LYS A 220 21.02 37.05 -15.25
CA LYS A 220 21.29 36.49 -16.58
C LYS A 220 22.58 35.68 -16.64
N GLU A 221 23.65 36.22 -16.06
CA GLU A 221 24.94 35.53 -16.01
C GLU A 221 24.83 34.19 -15.26
N ARG A 222 24.06 34.13 -14.16
CA ARG A 222 23.82 32.89 -13.42
C ARG A 222 22.95 31.91 -14.18
N ILE A 223 21.92 32.37 -14.92
CA ILE A 223 21.14 31.51 -15.82
C ILE A 223 22.06 30.89 -16.91
N ASP A 224 22.92 31.70 -17.52
CA ASP A 224 23.82 31.24 -18.59
C ASP A 224 24.80 30.16 -18.07
N LYS A 225 25.35 30.39 -16.89
CA LYS A 225 26.27 29.45 -16.23
C LYS A 225 25.61 28.26 -15.53
N MET A 226 24.29 28.21 -15.48
CA MET A 226 23.54 27.16 -14.77
C MET A 226 23.84 25.78 -15.34
N VAL A 227 24.02 24.81 -14.43
CA VAL A 227 24.19 23.40 -14.76
C VAL A 227 23.03 22.63 -14.12
N PHE A 228 22.37 21.80 -14.92
CA PHE A 228 21.39 20.87 -14.41
C PHE A 228 22.05 19.57 -14.02
N TYR A 229 21.78 19.11 -12.80
CA TYR A 229 22.32 17.86 -12.30
C TYR A 229 21.22 16.81 -12.37
N PRO A 230 21.35 15.80 -13.23
CA PRO A 230 20.43 14.69 -13.21
C PRO A 230 20.58 13.99 -11.86
N GLN A 231 19.53 14.01 -11.04
CA GLN A 231 19.51 13.11 -9.93
C GLN A 231 19.53 11.68 -10.49
N THR A 232 20.54 10.93 -10.07
CA THR A 232 20.48 9.49 -10.22
C THR A 232 19.38 9.01 -9.28
N TYR A 233 18.32 8.44 -9.84
CA TYR A 233 17.41 7.62 -9.04
C TYR A 233 18.26 6.53 -8.41
N ASP A 234 18.05 6.30 -7.14
CA ASP A 234 18.39 5.01 -6.61
C ASP A 234 17.32 4.03 -7.14
N GLU A 235 17.65 3.38 -8.25
CA GLU A 235 16.75 2.44 -8.92
C GLU A 235 16.30 1.32 -7.98
N ARG A 236 17.06 1.06 -6.90
CA ARG A 236 16.72 0.07 -5.88
C ARG A 236 15.37 0.37 -5.22
N TYR A 237 15.01 1.66 -5.02
CA TYR A 237 13.73 2.04 -4.43
C TYR A 237 12.54 1.97 -5.39
N LEU A 238 12.74 1.81 -6.70
CA LEU A 238 11.63 1.66 -7.64
C LEU A 238 10.78 0.42 -7.32
N ASN A 239 11.43 -0.68 -6.97
CA ASN A 239 10.74 -1.91 -6.60
C ASN A 239 9.89 -1.73 -5.33
N LEU A 240 10.38 -0.95 -4.35
CA LEU A 240 9.62 -0.57 -3.17
C LEU A 240 8.36 0.21 -3.54
N VAL A 241 8.47 1.21 -4.41
CA VAL A 241 7.33 2.01 -4.86
C VAL A 241 6.30 1.16 -5.61
N TYR A 242 6.75 0.22 -6.45
CA TYR A 242 5.82 -0.72 -7.10
C TYR A 242 5.06 -1.56 -6.07
N ARG A 243 5.73 -2.08 -5.05
CA ARG A 243 5.09 -2.87 -3.98
C ARG A 243 4.11 -2.03 -3.17
N ILE A 244 4.45 -0.80 -2.82
CA ILE A 244 3.53 0.12 -2.12
C ILE A 244 2.27 0.34 -2.95
N LYS A 245 2.38 0.55 -4.26
CA LYS A 245 1.21 0.75 -5.15
C LYS A 245 0.30 -0.46 -5.22
N VAL A 246 0.84 -1.68 -5.19
CA VAL A 246 0.01 -2.90 -5.11
C VAL A 246 -0.80 -2.88 -3.82
N GLU A 247 -0.18 -2.57 -2.69
CA GLU A 247 -0.88 -2.53 -1.41
C GLU A 247 -1.85 -1.35 -1.29
N GLU A 248 -1.60 -0.20 -1.95
CA GLU A 248 -2.57 0.90 -2.08
C GLU A 248 -3.88 0.41 -2.73
N GLU A 249 -3.78 -0.41 -3.77
CA GLU A 249 -4.94 -1.01 -4.44
C GLU A 249 -5.67 -1.99 -3.51
N ASP A 250 -4.92 -2.82 -2.77
CA ASP A 250 -5.47 -3.80 -1.84
C ASP A 250 -6.25 -3.15 -0.68
N ILE A 251 -5.76 -2.02 -0.15
CA ILE A 251 -6.46 -1.24 0.88
C ILE A 251 -7.52 -0.29 0.31
N GLY A 252 -7.71 -0.30 -1.02
CA GLY A 252 -8.74 0.50 -1.70
C GLY A 252 -8.46 2.00 -1.74
N LEU A 253 -7.21 2.43 -1.57
CA LEU A 253 -6.83 3.84 -1.63
C LEU A 253 -6.96 4.35 -3.07
N LYS A 254 -7.80 5.36 -3.27
CA LYS A 254 -8.06 5.94 -4.60
C LYS A 254 -7.64 7.40 -4.65
N GLY A 255 -7.07 7.77 -5.80
CA GLY A 255 -6.58 9.14 -6.01
C GLY A 255 -5.14 9.32 -5.50
N GLY A 256 -4.76 10.53 -5.13
CA GLY A 256 -3.42 10.86 -4.66
C GLY A 256 -3.42 12.01 -3.65
N GLY A 257 -2.22 12.47 -3.29
CA GLY A 257 -2.02 13.52 -2.29
C GLY A 257 -2.00 13.01 -0.86
N TYR A 258 -1.91 11.70 -0.70
CA TYR A 258 -1.71 11.09 0.60
C TYR A 258 -0.23 11.07 0.96
N THR A 259 0.05 11.20 2.26
CA THR A 259 1.35 10.85 2.82
C THR A 259 1.24 9.44 3.39
N ILE A 260 2.00 8.51 2.81
CA ILE A 260 1.98 7.09 3.13
C ILE A 260 3.27 6.73 3.84
N LYS A 261 3.16 6.37 5.11
CA LYS A 261 4.27 5.86 5.89
C LYS A 261 4.36 4.35 5.73
N THR A 262 5.57 3.87 5.48
CA THR A 262 5.84 2.44 5.30
C THR A 262 6.55 1.85 6.51
N THR A 263 6.59 0.52 6.56
CA THR A 263 7.40 -0.26 7.51
C THR A 263 8.83 -0.47 7.02
N PHE A 264 9.16 0.02 5.81
CA PHE A 264 10.41 -0.28 5.14
C PHE A 264 11.59 0.42 5.82
N ASN A 265 12.50 -0.37 6.35
CA ASN A 265 13.66 0.10 7.09
C ASN A 265 14.79 0.49 6.11
N LYS A 266 14.96 1.80 5.93
CA LYS A 266 15.96 2.37 5.03
C LYS A 266 17.38 1.96 5.39
N ASN A 267 17.72 2.01 6.68
CA ASN A 267 19.07 1.72 7.14
C ASN A 267 19.46 0.26 6.93
N LEU A 268 18.51 -0.66 7.19
CA LEU A 268 18.69 -2.08 6.89
C LEU A 268 18.87 -2.31 5.38
N PHE A 269 18.04 -1.68 4.56
CA PHE A 269 18.11 -1.80 3.10
C PHE A 269 19.44 -1.28 2.54
N ASP A 270 19.88 -0.09 2.97
CA ASP A 270 21.08 0.56 2.46
C ASP A 270 22.38 -0.11 2.95
N SER A 271 22.31 -0.89 4.03
CA SER A 271 23.47 -1.60 4.59
C SER A 271 23.90 -2.82 3.74
N VAL A 272 23.02 -3.34 2.86
CA VAL A 272 23.29 -4.51 2.03
C VAL A 272 23.07 -4.18 0.56
N THR A 273 23.95 -4.65 -0.30
CA THR A 273 23.79 -4.53 -1.75
C THR A 273 23.96 -5.90 -2.39
N VAL A 274 22.86 -6.46 -2.89
CA VAL A 274 22.84 -7.77 -3.56
C VAL A 274 23.12 -7.65 -5.05
N ASP A 275 23.60 -8.73 -5.66
CA ASP A 275 23.74 -8.83 -7.10
C ASP A 275 22.39 -9.06 -7.82
N SER A 276 22.38 -8.95 -9.15
CA SER A 276 21.17 -9.07 -9.97
C SER A 276 20.54 -10.46 -10.00
N SER A 277 21.26 -11.51 -9.56
CA SER A 277 20.76 -12.87 -9.47
C SER A 277 20.13 -13.18 -8.12
N THR A 278 20.30 -12.29 -7.15
CA THR A 278 19.89 -12.45 -5.76
C THR A 278 18.59 -11.74 -5.45
N SER A 279 17.69 -12.45 -4.79
CA SER A 279 16.47 -11.91 -4.19
C SER A 279 16.48 -12.19 -2.69
N ALA A 280 16.14 -11.20 -1.88
CA ALA A 280 16.06 -11.35 -0.43
C ALA A 280 14.89 -10.56 0.14
N ILE A 281 14.39 -10.98 1.28
CA ILE A 281 13.33 -10.29 2.02
C ILE A 281 13.46 -10.53 3.51
N VAL A 282 13.12 -9.52 4.29
CA VAL A 282 13.05 -9.56 5.75
C VAL A 282 11.65 -9.10 6.19
N ILE A 283 11.03 -9.92 7.02
CA ILE A 283 9.71 -9.65 7.61
C ILE A 283 9.84 -9.73 9.13
N ASN A 284 9.23 -8.80 9.85
CA ASN A 284 9.05 -8.94 11.28
C ASN A 284 8.07 -10.09 11.55
N ASN A 285 8.53 -11.14 12.18
CA ASN A 285 7.74 -12.37 12.34
C ASN A 285 6.62 -12.22 13.39
N LYS A 286 6.60 -11.16 14.20
CA LYS A 286 5.57 -10.89 15.20
C LYS A 286 4.46 -9.99 14.64
N THR A 287 4.84 -8.94 13.92
CA THR A 287 3.91 -7.92 13.43
C THR A 287 3.47 -8.14 11.99
N GLY A 288 4.26 -8.84 11.18
CA GLY A 288 4.04 -8.99 9.75
C GLY A 288 4.59 -7.83 8.90
N GLU A 289 5.25 -6.86 9.50
CA GLU A 289 5.88 -5.75 8.80
C GLU A 289 6.95 -6.23 7.82
N ILE A 290 6.84 -5.85 6.54
CA ILE A 290 7.89 -6.05 5.57
C ILE A 290 8.95 -4.98 5.82
N LEU A 291 10.09 -5.38 6.41
CA LEU A 291 11.14 -4.45 6.83
C LEU A 291 12.05 -4.05 5.67
N SER A 292 12.38 -4.99 4.81
CA SER A 292 13.21 -4.74 3.62
C SER A 292 13.12 -5.88 2.63
N PHE A 293 13.38 -5.59 1.35
CA PHE A 293 13.62 -6.60 0.33
C PHE A 293 14.60 -6.10 -0.72
N TRP A 294 15.36 -7.01 -1.31
CA TRP A 294 16.38 -6.76 -2.34
C TRP A 294 16.09 -7.62 -3.56
N GLY A 295 16.46 -7.14 -4.74
CA GLY A 295 16.12 -7.75 -6.01
C GLY A 295 14.90 -7.11 -6.65
N GLY A 296 14.47 -7.66 -7.83
CA GLY A 296 13.25 -7.19 -8.50
C GLY A 296 11.99 -7.47 -7.67
N GLU A 297 11.04 -6.54 -7.66
CA GLU A 297 9.75 -6.76 -6.97
C GLU A 297 9.08 -8.05 -7.44
N TYR A 298 9.06 -8.29 -8.77
CA TYR A 298 8.54 -9.53 -9.33
C TYR A 298 9.29 -10.76 -8.81
N ASP A 299 10.61 -10.69 -8.69
CA ASP A 299 11.44 -11.81 -8.27
C ASP A 299 11.22 -12.19 -6.81
N VAL A 300 10.99 -11.20 -5.95
CA VAL A 300 10.74 -11.42 -4.52
C VAL A 300 9.33 -11.94 -4.26
N PHE A 301 8.30 -11.33 -4.89
CA PHE A 301 6.90 -11.57 -4.52
C PHE A 301 6.18 -12.59 -5.42
N TYR A 302 6.57 -12.74 -6.68
CA TYR A 302 5.81 -13.53 -7.65
C TYR A 302 6.60 -14.64 -8.36
N SER A 303 7.93 -14.52 -8.48
CA SER A 303 8.74 -15.49 -9.18
C SER A 303 8.82 -16.81 -8.40
N GLN A 304 8.28 -17.88 -8.98
CA GLN A 304 8.23 -19.19 -8.36
C GLN A 304 9.50 -19.99 -8.71
N GLN A 305 10.21 -20.44 -7.68
CA GLN A 305 11.43 -21.25 -7.80
C GLN A 305 11.35 -22.43 -6.85
N GLN A 306 12.00 -23.54 -7.21
CA GLN A 306 12.08 -24.73 -6.37
C GLN A 306 12.88 -24.45 -5.10
N VAL A 307 12.29 -24.74 -3.93
CA VAL A 307 12.90 -24.41 -2.64
C VAL A 307 13.97 -25.37 -2.15
N GLY A 308 14.08 -26.52 -2.82
CA GLY A 308 15.01 -27.56 -2.41
C GLY A 308 14.81 -28.02 -0.97
N SER A 309 15.87 -28.44 -0.32
CA SER A 309 15.83 -28.93 1.06
C SER A 309 15.30 -27.94 2.11
N ALA A 310 15.06 -26.68 1.76
CA ALA A 310 14.41 -25.74 2.68
C ALA A 310 12.95 -26.11 3.01
N ILE A 311 12.34 -27.06 2.28
CA ILE A 311 11.02 -27.63 2.57
C ILE A 311 11.03 -28.57 3.79
N LYS A 312 12.18 -29.21 4.09
CA LYS A 312 12.30 -30.29 5.08
C LYS A 312 11.71 -29.95 6.45
N PRO A 313 11.93 -28.76 7.05
CA PRO A 313 11.41 -28.44 8.37
C PRO A 313 9.90 -28.62 8.53
N PHE A 314 9.11 -28.41 7.48
CA PHE A 314 7.65 -28.51 7.56
C PHE A 314 7.17 -29.95 7.80
N TYR A 315 7.69 -30.91 7.09
CA TYR A 315 7.27 -32.30 7.32
C TYR A 315 8.06 -33.00 8.44
N TYR A 316 9.23 -32.49 8.82
CA TYR A 316 9.88 -32.88 10.08
C TYR A 316 9.07 -32.45 11.30
N LEU A 317 8.45 -31.27 11.26
CA LEU A 317 7.51 -30.83 12.29
C LEU A 317 6.31 -31.78 12.40
N LEU A 318 5.75 -32.23 11.26
CA LEU A 318 4.68 -33.23 11.25
C LEU A 318 5.17 -34.59 11.80
N ALA A 319 6.40 -35.00 11.51
CA ALA A 319 6.96 -36.20 12.07
C ALA A 319 7.10 -36.12 13.58
N LEU A 320 7.65 -35.03 14.11
CA LEU A 320 7.74 -34.80 15.56
C LEU A 320 6.37 -34.90 16.25
N GLU A 321 5.34 -34.29 15.65
CA GLU A 321 3.97 -34.36 16.16
C GLU A 321 3.39 -35.79 16.11
N ASN A 322 3.80 -36.58 15.12
CA ASN A 322 3.41 -37.99 14.98
C ASN A 322 4.21 -38.95 15.89
N GLY A 323 5.04 -38.44 16.82
CA GLY A 323 5.74 -39.21 17.84
C GLY A 323 7.15 -39.67 17.43
N TYR A 324 7.71 -39.15 16.34
CA TYR A 324 9.14 -39.24 16.08
C TYR A 324 9.88 -38.33 17.05
N ASP A 325 11.11 -38.68 17.43
CA ASP A 325 11.98 -37.83 18.25
C ASP A 325 13.33 -37.58 17.53
N THR A 326 14.19 -36.76 18.10
CA THR A 326 15.48 -36.37 17.54
C THR A 326 16.42 -37.59 17.36
N ASP A 327 16.31 -38.60 18.20
CA ASP A 327 17.13 -39.78 18.25
C ASP A 327 16.56 -40.94 17.38
N THR A 328 15.39 -40.71 16.78
CA THR A 328 14.78 -41.72 15.89
C THR A 328 15.75 -42.09 14.76
N VAL A 329 16.08 -43.36 14.65
CA VAL A 329 17.03 -43.87 13.66
C VAL A 329 16.36 -44.06 12.31
N LEU A 330 16.91 -43.42 11.28
CA LEU A 330 16.45 -43.48 9.89
C LEU A 330 17.48 -44.15 8.99
N PRO A 331 17.06 -44.91 7.95
CA PRO A 331 17.98 -45.55 7.03
C PRO A 331 18.66 -44.51 6.11
N ASP A 332 19.97 -44.63 5.94
CA ASP A 332 20.78 -43.88 4.98
C ASP A 332 21.61 -44.86 4.13
N GLN A 333 20.95 -45.51 3.21
CA GLN A 333 21.53 -46.47 2.27
C GLN A 333 20.84 -46.35 0.91
N PRO A 334 21.44 -46.84 -0.20
CA PRO A 334 20.76 -46.80 -1.49
C PRO A 334 19.36 -47.42 -1.42
N MET A 335 18.34 -46.64 -1.72
CA MET A 335 16.94 -47.07 -1.66
C MET A 335 16.20 -46.71 -2.95
N LYS A 336 15.12 -47.49 -3.22
CA LYS A 336 14.17 -47.19 -4.29
C LYS A 336 12.79 -46.90 -3.72
N PHE A 337 12.12 -45.90 -4.27
CA PHE A 337 10.75 -45.55 -3.96
C PHE A 337 9.92 -45.72 -5.25
N GLY A 338 9.37 -46.92 -5.46
CA GLY A 338 8.84 -47.32 -6.77
C GLY A 338 9.97 -47.41 -7.79
N ASP A 339 9.84 -46.73 -8.92
CA ASP A 339 10.86 -46.68 -9.97
C ASP A 339 11.93 -45.60 -9.73
N TRP A 340 11.75 -44.72 -8.74
CA TRP A 340 12.67 -43.64 -8.41
C TRP A 340 13.77 -44.10 -7.46
N ALA A 341 15.02 -43.86 -7.84
CA ALA A 341 16.22 -44.21 -7.07
C ALA A 341 17.01 -42.93 -6.77
N PRO A 342 16.61 -42.16 -5.74
CA PRO A 342 17.33 -40.92 -5.35
C PRO A 342 18.69 -41.26 -4.74
N GLU A 343 19.56 -40.22 -4.76
CA GLU A 343 20.89 -40.30 -4.15
C GLU A 343 21.03 -39.14 -3.12
N ASN A 344 21.94 -39.33 -2.15
CA ASN A 344 22.43 -38.23 -1.34
C ASN A 344 23.24 -37.24 -2.21
N PHE A 345 23.28 -35.99 -1.82
CA PHE A 345 23.95 -34.93 -2.60
C PHE A 345 25.44 -35.25 -2.84
N ASP A 346 26.12 -35.76 -1.82
CA ASP A 346 27.54 -36.14 -1.85
C ASP A 346 27.77 -37.57 -2.36
N LYS A 347 26.70 -38.29 -2.72
CA LYS A 347 26.71 -39.69 -3.16
C LYS A 347 27.29 -40.67 -2.13
N THR A 348 27.34 -40.27 -0.86
CA THR A 348 27.80 -41.11 0.25
C THR A 348 26.60 -41.56 1.11
N TYR A 349 26.78 -42.68 1.85
CA TYR A 349 25.76 -43.26 2.70
C TYR A 349 26.39 -43.69 4.03
N ARG A 350 25.72 -43.39 5.14
CA ARG A 350 26.17 -43.62 6.51
C ARG A 350 25.60 -44.92 7.11
N GLY A 351 24.72 -45.64 6.36
CA GLY A 351 23.97 -46.81 6.84
C GLY A 351 22.70 -46.41 7.59
N THR A 352 22.85 -45.79 8.72
CA THR A 352 21.75 -45.19 9.51
C THR A 352 22.20 -43.88 10.10
N VAL A 353 21.26 -42.96 10.29
CA VAL A 353 21.46 -41.67 10.95
C VAL A 353 20.27 -41.36 11.86
N THR A 354 20.43 -40.44 12.81
CA THR A 354 19.30 -39.92 13.59
C THR A 354 18.48 -38.95 12.77
N LEU A 355 17.26 -38.69 13.20
CA LEU A 355 16.38 -37.63 12.64
C LEU A 355 17.09 -36.26 12.70
N GLU A 356 17.76 -35.97 13.81
CA GLU A 356 18.57 -34.77 13.98
C GLU A 356 19.67 -34.67 12.91
N GLU A 357 20.52 -35.68 12.78
CA GLU A 357 21.60 -35.69 11.79
C GLU A 357 21.06 -35.56 10.36
N ALA A 358 19.93 -36.21 10.05
CA ALA A 358 19.29 -36.14 8.75
C ALA A 358 18.84 -34.73 8.38
N LEU A 359 18.33 -33.92 9.35
CA LEU A 359 17.92 -32.54 9.11
C LEU A 359 19.11 -31.60 9.12
N VAL A 360 20.01 -31.69 10.09
CA VAL A 360 21.17 -30.82 10.28
C VAL A 360 22.11 -30.86 9.09
N ASP A 361 22.46 -32.08 8.65
CA ASP A 361 23.31 -32.32 7.49
C ASP A 361 22.53 -32.33 6.17
N SER A 362 21.20 -32.18 6.25
CA SER A 362 20.32 -32.14 5.07
C SER A 362 20.36 -33.38 4.17
N ILE A 363 20.53 -34.56 4.75
CA ILE A 363 20.69 -35.85 4.02
C ILE A 363 19.38 -36.19 3.31
N ASN A 364 19.46 -36.64 2.05
CA ASN A 364 18.28 -36.86 1.21
C ASN A 364 17.54 -38.15 1.52
N ILE A 365 18.25 -39.30 1.54
CA ILE A 365 17.60 -40.61 1.68
C ILE A 365 16.80 -40.73 2.97
N PRO A 366 17.34 -40.45 4.17
CA PRO A 366 16.54 -40.51 5.41
C PRO A 366 15.39 -39.50 5.42
N SER A 367 15.56 -38.35 4.78
CA SER A 367 14.48 -37.33 4.66
C SER A 367 13.34 -37.83 3.77
N ILE A 368 13.62 -38.46 2.63
CA ILE A 368 12.61 -39.08 1.74
C ILE A 368 11.92 -40.23 2.47
N TYR A 369 12.68 -41.05 3.18
CA TYR A 369 12.12 -42.14 3.98
C TYR A 369 11.14 -41.59 5.02
N LEU A 370 11.55 -40.60 5.80
CA LEU A 370 10.69 -39.92 6.80
C LEU A 370 9.43 -39.39 6.15
N ALA A 371 9.56 -38.62 5.06
CA ALA A 371 8.43 -38.02 4.34
C ALA A 371 7.45 -39.07 3.82
N SER A 372 7.94 -40.25 3.42
CA SER A 372 7.09 -41.36 2.93
C SER A 372 6.33 -42.11 4.04
N HIS A 373 6.66 -41.85 5.32
CA HIS A 373 6.08 -42.48 6.51
C HIS A 373 5.31 -41.49 7.43
N ILE A 374 4.97 -40.32 6.95
CA ILE A 374 4.15 -39.32 7.71
C ILE A 374 2.72 -39.84 7.90
N ASP A 375 2.22 -40.64 6.93
CA ASP A 375 0.89 -41.26 6.98
C ASP A 375 1.02 -42.74 6.61
N ILE A 376 -0.09 -43.46 6.61
CA ILE A 376 -0.15 -44.95 6.42
C ILE A 376 0.41 -45.47 5.09
N SER A 377 0.64 -44.62 4.11
CA SER A 377 1.26 -44.96 2.84
C SER A 377 2.00 -43.76 2.25
N PRO A 378 3.02 -43.98 1.38
CA PRO A 378 3.73 -42.89 0.74
C PRO A 378 2.84 -41.91 -0.01
N GLN A 379 1.82 -42.39 -0.71
CA GLN A 379 0.89 -41.53 -1.44
C GLN A 379 0.09 -40.62 -0.49
N ARG A 380 -0.42 -41.18 0.62
CA ARG A 380 -1.13 -40.35 1.62
C ARG A 380 -0.21 -39.42 2.34
N SER A 381 1.04 -39.81 2.60
CA SER A 381 2.05 -38.93 3.18
C SER A 381 2.29 -37.69 2.32
N ILE A 382 2.41 -37.86 0.98
CA ILE A 382 2.55 -36.77 0.03
C ILE A 382 1.31 -35.84 0.10
N GLU A 383 0.11 -36.42 0.09
CA GLU A 383 -1.15 -35.64 0.19
C GLU A 383 -1.22 -34.87 1.51
N THR A 384 -0.83 -35.49 2.63
CA THR A 384 -0.79 -34.86 3.96
C THR A 384 0.20 -33.70 4.00
N ILE A 385 1.43 -33.88 3.52
CA ILE A 385 2.46 -32.83 3.47
C ILE A 385 2.01 -31.70 2.54
N LYS A 386 1.50 -32.05 1.36
CA LYS A 386 0.99 -31.05 0.40
C LYS A 386 -0.16 -30.25 0.99
N ASN A 387 -1.15 -30.91 1.62
CA ASN A 387 -2.26 -30.24 2.28
C ASN A 387 -1.79 -29.35 3.43
N PHE A 388 -0.83 -29.80 4.23
CA PHE A 388 -0.24 -28.99 5.29
C PHE A 388 0.37 -27.72 4.74
N LEU A 389 1.22 -27.81 3.72
CA LEU A 389 1.87 -26.64 3.11
C LEU A 389 0.87 -25.70 2.43
N SER A 390 0.00 -26.24 1.57
CA SER A 390 -0.86 -25.41 0.72
C SER A 390 -2.10 -24.85 1.44
N ASN A 391 -2.76 -25.65 2.28
CA ASN A 391 -4.03 -25.28 2.89
C ASN A 391 -3.89 -24.86 4.36
N VAL A 392 -3.05 -25.55 5.13
CA VAL A 392 -2.89 -25.25 6.56
C VAL A 392 -1.93 -24.07 6.74
N VAL A 393 -0.70 -24.16 6.21
CA VAL A 393 0.29 -23.08 6.25
C VAL A 393 -0.05 -21.98 5.26
N GLY A 394 -0.60 -22.33 4.10
CA GLY A 394 -1.09 -21.38 3.09
C GLY A 394 -0.04 -20.92 2.10
N VAL A 395 1.05 -21.67 1.92
CA VAL A 395 2.08 -21.37 0.92
C VAL A 395 1.50 -21.42 -0.48
N GLN A 396 1.50 -20.32 -1.18
CA GLN A 396 1.10 -20.27 -2.59
C GLN A 396 2.22 -20.82 -3.47
N GLY A 397 1.87 -21.75 -4.37
CA GLY A 397 2.91 -22.34 -5.21
C GLY A 397 2.44 -23.54 -6.04
N LYS A 398 3.38 -24.18 -6.74
CA LYS A 398 3.14 -25.41 -7.48
C LYS A 398 3.71 -26.61 -6.73
N TYR A 399 2.91 -27.64 -6.61
CA TYR A 399 3.23 -28.83 -5.82
C TYR A 399 3.27 -30.08 -6.68
N PRO A 400 4.35 -30.89 -6.62
CA PRO A 400 4.35 -32.22 -7.23
C PRO A 400 3.38 -33.16 -6.50
N ASN A 401 3.02 -34.25 -7.15
CA ASN A 401 2.15 -35.28 -6.59
C ASN A 401 2.92 -36.57 -6.30
N ASP A 402 4.22 -36.48 -6.06
CA ASP A 402 5.13 -37.60 -5.80
C ASP A 402 6.16 -37.23 -4.72
N LEU A 403 7.01 -38.21 -4.35
CA LEU A 403 7.99 -38.06 -3.28
C LEU A 403 9.10 -37.02 -3.55
N THR A 404 9.22 -36.50 -4.78
CA THR A 404 10.15 -35.39 -5.05
C THR A 404 9.80 -34.17 -4.26
N LEU A 405 8.52 -34.00 -3.83
CA LEU A 405 8.08 -32.96 -2.89
C LEU A 405 8.98 -32.89 -1.66
N SER A 406 9.42 -34.03 -1.12
CA SER A 406 10.29 -34.10 0.06
C SER A 406 11.67 -33.49 -0.14
N LEU A 407 12.13 -33.40 -1.38
CA LEU A 407 13.37 -32.72 -1.77
C LEU A 407 13.16 -31.28 -2.24
N GLY A 408 11.91 -30.77 -2.16
CA GLY A 408 11.59 -29.37 -2.43
C GLY A 408 11.47 -29.01 -3.89
N THR A 409 10.93 -29.92 -4.71
CA THR A 409 10.48 -29.58 -6.07
C THR A 409 9.20 -28.70 -6.05
N VAL A 410 8.79 -28.24 -4.86
CA VAL A 410 7.77 -27.23 -4.66
C VAL A 410 8.30 -25.89 -5.17
N GLU A 411 7.54 -25.25 -6.07
CA GLU A 411 7.86 -23.93 -6.60
C GLU A 411 7.04 -22.87 -5.88
N THR A 412 7.71 -21.91 -5.25
CA THR A 412 7.07 -20.76 -4.57
C THR A 412 7.96 -19.53 -4.62
N SER A 413 7.44 -18.37 -4.21
CA SER A 413 8.23 -17.13 -4.17
C SER A 413 9.00 -16.98 -2.86
N PRO A 414 10.08 -16.20 -2.83
CA PRO A 414 10.78 -15.85 -1.60
C PRO A 414 9.84 -15.27 -0.53
N TYR A 415 8.93 -14.39 -0.91
CA TYR A 415 7.95 -13.80 -0.02
C TYR A 415 7.03 -14.84 0.65
N GLU A 416 6.37 -15.69 -0.13
CA GLU A 416 5.46 -16.71 0.40
C GLU A 416 6.19 -17.67 1.35
N PHE A 417 7.42 -18.03 0.99
CA PHE A 417 8.19 -18.98 1.78
C PHE A 417 8.75 -18.34 3.06
N THR A 418 9.15 -17.05 3.01
CA THR A 418 9.53 -16.28 4.20
C THR A 418 8.37 -16.18 5.19
N LYS A 419 7.19 -15.79 4.69
CA LYS A 419 5.98 -15.70 5.49
C LYS A 419 5.66 -17.04 6.18
N ALA A 420 5.75 -18.15 5.46
CA ALA A 420 5.51 -19.47 6.00
C ALA A 420 6.44 -19.85 7.15
N TYR A 421 7.71 -19.46 7.07
CA TYR A 421 8.69 -19.77 8.12
C TYR A 421 8.42 -19.05 9.44
N SER A 422 7.59 -17.99 9.45
CA SER A 422 7.17 -17.33 10.69
C SER A 422 6.48 -18.26 11.68
N LEU A 423 5.91 -19.38 11.19
CA LEU A 423 5.24 -20.36 12.05
C LEU A 423 6.18 -20.98 13.11
N PHE A 424 7.48 -21.15 12.81
CA PHE A 424 8.44 -21.81 13.71
C PHE A 424 8.72 -20.96 14.97
N PRO A 425 9.19 -19.69 14.87
CA PRO A 425 9.45 -18.85 16.04
C PRO A 425 8.16 -18.40 16.74
N ASN A 426 7.00 -18.52 16.09
CA ASN A 426 5.70 -18.11 16.62
C ASN A 426 4.80 -19.27 17.04
N TYR A 427 5.34 -20.49 17.10
CA TYR A 427 4.59 -21.65 17.57
C TYR A 427 3.25 -21.82 16.84
N GLY A 428 3.28 -21.78 15.50
CA GLY A 428 2.13 -22.00 14.63
C GLY A 428 1.36 -20.74 14.24
N ILE A 429 1.82 -19.55 14.62
CA ILE A 429 1.19 -18.29 14.21
C ILE A 429 1.93 -17.70 13.02
N ILE A 430 1.18 -17.34 11.97
CA ILE A 430 1.67 -16.64 10.78
C ILE A 430 1.01 -15.26 10.76
N PRO A 431 1.78 -14.16 10.80
CA PRO A 431 1.22 -12.82 10.75
C PRO A 431 0.75 -12.44 9.33
N SER A 432 -0.26 -11.59 9.27
CA SER A 432 -0.64 -10.90 8.04
C SER A 432 0.40 -9.85 7.70
N THR A 433 1.02 -9.96 6.53
CA THR A 433 2.11 -9.07 6.14
C THR A 433 1.61 -7.77 5.52
N TYR A 434 2.37 -6.69 5.69
CA TYR A 434 2.07 -5.37 5.13
C TYR A 434 3.32 -4.50 5.03
N ILE A 435 3.23 -3.50 4.16
CA ILE A 435 4.28 -2.48 4.00
C ILE A 435 3.76 -1.07 4.30
N ILE A 436 2.44 -0.81 4.15
CA ILE A 436 1.82 0.46 4.50
C ILE A 436 1.41 0.42 5.98
N SER A 437 2.04 1.26 6.81
CA SER A 437 1.72 1.35 8.24
C SER A 437 0.67 2.41 8.53
N GLU A 438 0.79 3.60 7.91
CA GLU A 438 -0.10 4.73 8.15
C GLU A 438 -0.34 5.51 6.85
N VAL A 439 -1.54 6.08 6.69
CA VAL A 439 -1.88 6.99 5.60
C VAL A 439 -2.48 8.26 6.17
N TYR A 440 -1.97 9.39 5.72
CA TYR A 440 -2.44 10.72 6.08
C TYR A 440 -3.04 11.43 4.87
N ASP A 441 -4.11 12.18 5.09
CA ASP A 441 -4.71 13.03 4.07
C ASP A 441 -3.87 14.29 3.80
N LYS A 442 -4.30 15.11 2.82
CA LYS A 442 -3.67 16.40 2.45
C LYS A 442 -3.57 17.41 3.60
N LYS A 443 -4.38 17.24 4.65
CA LYS A 443 -4.40 18.12 5.82
C LYS A 443 -3.52 17.57 6.95
N GLY A 444 -2.89 16.42 6.74
CA GLY A 444 -2.09 15.73 7.75
C GLY A 444 -2.93 14.94 8.75
N ASN A 445 -4.23 14.71 8.49
CA ASN A 445 -5.04 13.86 9.34
C ASN A 445 -4.75 12.38 9.03
N LEU A 446 -4.58 11.59 10.07
CA LEU A 446 -4.46 10.13 9.94
C LEU A 446 -5.81 9.57 9.46
N ILE A 447 -5.81 8.87 8.32
CA ILE A 447 -7.01 8.27 7.72
C ILE A 447 -6.94 6.74 7.63
N TYR A 448 -5.76 6.16 7.79
CA TYR A 448 -5.54 4.72 7.86
C TYR A 448 -4.35 4.42 8.77
N LYS A 449 -4.49 3.39 9.58
CA LYS A 449 -3.41 2.80 10.37
C LYS A 449 -3.53 1.30 10.34
N ARG A 450 -2.45 0.62 9.97
CA ARG A 450 -2.37 -0.83 10.01
C ARG A 450 -1.91 -1.28 11.40
N TYR A 451 -2.62 -2.24 11.95
CA TYR A 451 -2.20 -2.94 13.16
C TYR A 451 -1.78 -4.36 12.82
N PRO A 452 -0.81 -4.94 13.52
CA PRO A 452 -0.45 -6.33 13.38
C PRO A 452 -1.68 -7.25 13.51
N ASN A 453 -1.78 -8.24 12.63
CA ASN A 453 -2.90 -9.19 12.65
C ASN A 453 -2.40 -10.60 12.34
N VAL A 454 -3.13 -11.60 12.79
CA VAL A 454 -2.86 -13.01 12.51
C VAL A 454 -3.53 -13.39 11.20
N GLU A 455 -2.74 -13.81 10.21
CA GLU A 455 -3.27 -14.37 8.97
C GLU A 455 -3.73 -15.82 9.18
N ARG A 456 -2.88 -16.60 9.87
CA ARG A 456 -3.16 -18.01 10.14
C ARG A 456 -2.70 -18.42 11.53
N LYS A 457 -3.47 -19.30 12.15
CA LYS A 457 -3.09 -20.04 13.32
C LYS A 457 -3.17 -21.53 13.01
N ILE A 458 -2.09 -22.25 13.23
CA ILE A 458 -1.99 -23.66 12.96
C ILE A 458 -2.31 -24.40 14.25
N ASP A 459 -3.42 -25.12 14.25
CA ASP A 459 -3.85 -25.96 15.35
C ASP A 459 -3.37 -27.41 15.13
N GLY A 460 -3.29 -28.18 16.23
CA GLY A 460 -2.97 -29.61 16.19
C GLY A 460 -1.48 -29.92 16.13
N ILE A 461 -0.61 -28.95 16.40
CA ILE A 461 0.83 -29.16 16.60
C ILE A 461 1.21 -28.60 17.96
N SER A 462 1.88 -29.41 18.76
CA SER A 462 2.27 -29.10 20.14
C SER A 462 3.40 -28.07 20.19
N ASN A 463 3.45 -27.31 21.28
CA ASN A 463 4.56 -26.40 21.56
C ASN A 463 5.91 -27.14 21.66
N ASP A 464 5.90 -28.38 22.14
CA ASP A 464 7.12 -29.20 22.25
C ASP A 464 7.69 -29.56 20.88
N SER A 465 6.83 -29.87 19.87
CA SER A 465 7.25 -30.10 18.49
C SER A 465 7.87 -28.86 17.87
N TYR A 466 7.28 -27.67 18.10
CA TYR A 466 7.89 -26.40 17.67
C TYR A 466 9.22 -26.10 18.39
N ALA A 467 9.31 -26.29 19.71
CA ALA A 467 10.53 -26.06 20.47
C ALA A 467 11.67 -26.99 19.99
N THR A 468 11.36 -28.26 19.76
CA THR A 468 12.30 -29.23 19.20
C THR A 468 12.75 -28.80 17.79
N MET A 469 11.82 -28.41 16.92
CA MET A 469 12.15 -27.94 15.57
C MET A 469 13.04 -26.70 15.61
N ASN A 470 12.74 -25.73 16.49
CA ASN A 470 13.57 -24.54 16.68
C ASN A 470 14.99 -24.92 17.10
N THR A 471 15.15 -25.87 18.02
CA THR A 471 16.47 -26.41 18.42
C THR A 471 17.22 -27.03 17.24
N LEU A 472 16.54 -27.84 16.43
CA LEU A 472 17.13 -28.46 15.23
C LEU A 472 17.54 -27.40 14.20
N MET A 473 16.70 -26.40 13.95
CA MET A 473 17.00 -25.30 13.01
C MET A 473 18.17 -24.42 13.50
N ARG A 474 18.33 -24.27 14.81
CA ARG A 474 19.53 -23.63 15.37
C ARG A 474 20.78 -24.44 15.12
N LYS A 475 20.74 -25.78 15.30
CA LYS A 475 21.86 -26.66 15.01
C LYS A 475 22.28 -26.61 13.53
N VAL A 476 21.33 -26.50 12.58
CA VAL A 476 21.67 -26.31 11.15
C VAL A 476 22.60 -25.11 10.96
N VAL A 477 22.39 -24.03 11.71
CA VAL A 477 23.23 -22.80 11.64
C VAL A 477 24.50 -22.91 12.44
N LEU A 478 24.53 -23.67 13.54
CA LEU A 478 25.71 -23.81 14.36
C LEU A 478 26.73 -24.81 13.79
N GLU A 479 26.27 -25.95 13.32
CA GLU A 479 27.12 -27.09 12.97
C GLU A 479 26.76 -27.78 11.64
N GLY A 480 25.63 -27.42 11.03
CA GLY A 480 25.10 -28.01 9.81
C GLY A 480 25.40 -27.23 8.53
N THR A 481 24.54 -27.46 7.52
CA THR A 481 24.70 -26.87 6.16
C THR A 481 24.60 -25.34 6.15
N GLY A 482 24.01 -24.72 7.17
CA GLY A 482 23.83 -23.27 7.34
C GLY A 482 24.96 -22.60 8.13
N GLN A 483 26.02 -23.29 8.52
CA GLN A 483 27.05 -22.78 9.45
C GLN A 483 27.67 -21.45 9.03
N ARG A 484 27.79 -21.17 7.73
CA ARG A 484 28.30 -19.90 7.23
C ARG A 484 27.35 -18.72 7.45
N ALA A 485 26.08 -18.94 7.76
CA ALA A 485 25.14 -17.88 8.15
C ALA A 485 25.28 -17.47 9.62
N ASN A 486 26.01 -18.24 10.44
CA ASN A 486 26.14 -17.95 11.84
C ASN A 486 26.78 -16.57 12.08
N VAL A 487 26.11 -15.75 12.87
CA VAL A 487 26.55 -14.41 13.31
C VAL A 487 26.67 -14.46 14.83
N LEU A 488 27.80 -13.96 15.33
CA LEU A 488 28.01 -13.87 16.77
C LEU A 488 26.96 -12.92 17.37
N ASP A 489 26.46 -13.26 18.54
CA ASP A 489 25.44 -12.50 19.28
C ASP A 489 24.06 -12.41 18.62
N LEU A 490 23.82 -13.21 17.56
CA LEU A 490 22.49 -13.36 16.96
C LEU A 490 22.01 -14.80 17.06
N ASP A 491 20.84 -14.99 17.65
CA ASP A 491 20.21 -16.31 17.73
C ASP A 491 19.48 -16.64 16.41
N LEU A 492 20.25 -16.88 15.36
CA LEU A 492 19.77 -17.21 14.03
C LEU A 492 19.52 -18.70 13.88
N HIS A 493 18.31 -19.08 13.55
CA HIS A 493 17.85 -20.39 13.16
C HIS A 493 17.65 -20.43 11.65
N GLY A 494 17.78 -21.58 10.99
CA GLY A 494 17.54 -21.56 9.56
C GLY A 494 17.75 -22.88 8.85
N LYS A 495 17.45 -22.91 7.54
CA LYS A 495 17.62 -24.06 6.66
C LYS A 495 18.09 -23.64 5.27
N THR A 496 19.02 -24.39 4.74
CA THR A 496 19.49 -24.28 3.35
C THR A 496 18.60 -25.08 2.40
N GLY A 497 18.49 -24.61 1.17
CA GLY A 497 17.84 -25.31 0.07
C GLY A 497 18.65 -25.16 -1.22
N THR A 498 18.76 -26.22 -1.98
CA THR A 498 19.43 -26.23 -3.29
C THR A 498 18.59 -27.01 -4.28
N SER A 499 18.37 -26.43 -5.44
CA SER A 499 17.77 -27.06 -6.61
C SER A 499 18.68 -26.87 -7.82
N ASP A 500 18.29 -27.37 -8.97
CA ASP A 500 19.08 -27.24 -10.21
C ASP A 500 19.25 -25.76 -10.63
N LEU A 501 18.26 -24.90 -10.32
CA LEU A 501 18.19 -23.51 -10.81
C LEU A 501 18.17 -22.48 -9.71
N SER A 502 18.21 -22.86 -8.45
CA SER A 502 18.16 -21.91 -7.33
C SER A 502 18.82 -22.45 -6.07
N ALA A 503 19.40 -21.54 -5.32
CA ALA A 503 19.97 -21.78 -4.00
C ALA A 503 19.26 -20.88 -2.97
N TRP A 504 18.88 -21.44 -1.81
CA TRP A 504 18.10 -20.79 -0.78
C TRP A 504 18.75 -20.87 0.59
N PHE A 505 18.52 -19.83 1.37
CA PHE A 505 18.59 -19.89 2.82
C PHE A 505 17.36 -19.19 3.39
N VAL A 506 16.66 -19.86 4.28
CA VAL A 506 15.56 -19.26 5.03
C VAL A 506 15.90 -19.38 6.51
N GLY A 507 15.88 -18.26 7.20
CA GLY A 507 16.23 -18.22 8.61
C GLY A 507 15.35 -17.24 9.39
N TYR A 508 15.42 -17.33 10.71
CA TYR A 508 14.67 -16.45 11.62
C TYR A 508 15.43 -16.25 12.92
N THR A 509 15.12 -15.11 13.55
CA THR A 509 15.48 -14.75 14.92
C THR A 509 14.23 -14.75 15.81
N GLY A 510 14.32 -14.22 17.01
CA GLY A 510 13.16 -13.96 17.87
C GLY A 510 12.14 -13.02 17.24
N SER A 511 12.58 -12.05 16.45
CA SER A 511 11.75 -10.95 15.89
C SER A 511 11.63 -10.92 14.37
N GLU A 512 12.59 -11.45 13.63
CA GLU A 512 12.58 -11.39 12.16
C GLU A 512 12.66 -12.78 11.54
N VAL A 513 12.09 -12.88 10.33
CA VAL A 513 12.31 -13.97 9.40
C VAL A 513 12.90 -13.42 8.11
N LEU A 514 13.91 -14.07 7.58
CA LEU A 514 14.62 -13.66 6.38
C LEU A 514 14.75 -14.80 5.39
N THR A 515 14.71 -14.46 4.11
CA THR A 515 15.04 -15.39 3.02
C THR A 515 16.03 -14.74 2.08
N THR A 516 17.00 -15.51 1.65
CA THR A 516 17.86 -15.20 0.51
C THR A 516 17.74 -16.31 -0.52
N MET A 517 17.58 -15.94 -1.78
CA MET A 517 17.49 -16.83 -2.91
C MET A 517 18.36 -16.34 -4.05
N VAL A 518 19.18 -17.20 -4.61
CA VAL A 518 20.05 -16.91 -5.77
C VAL A 518 19.61 -17.79 -6.92
N LYS A 519 19.39 -17.18 -8.08
CA LYS A 519 19.04 -17.89 -9.33
C LYS A 519 20.30 -18.22 -10.13
N GLY A 520 20.37 -19.44 -10.65
CA GLY A 520 21.47 -19.90 -11.49
C GLY A 520 21.57 -21.42 -11.52
N GLU A 521 22.40 -21.95 -12.41
CA GLU A 521 22.71 -23.37 -12.53
C GLU A 521 23.87 -23.76 -11.63
N ASP A 522 23.91 -25.01 -11.18
CA ASP A 522 24.98 -25.59 -10.39
C ASP A 522 25.38 -24.84 -9.12
N LEU A 523 24.39 -24.21 -8.47
CA LEU A 523 24.60 -23.41 -7.27
C LEU A 523 24.69 -24.30 -6.02
N LEU A 524 25.56 -23.90 -5.08
CA LEU A 524 25.58 -24.43 -3.71
C LEU A 524 25.11 -23.37 -2.72
N SER A 525 24.01 -23.62 -2.02
CA SER A 525 23.42 -22.64 -1.09
C SER A 525 24.40 -22.13 -0.04
N SER A 526 25.26 -23.01 0.49
CA SER A 526 26.29 -22.63 1.49
C SER A 526 27.34 -21.64 0.95
N TYR A 527 27.50 -21.50 -0.36
CA TYR A 527 28.45 -20.61 -1.01
C TYR A 527 27.80 -19.43 -1.74
N THR A 528 26.50 -19.46 -1.93
CA THR A 528 25.75 -18.45 -2.68
C THR A 528 24.70 -17.74 -1.82
N ALA A 529 23.60 -18.39 -1.46
CA ALA A 529 22.52 -17.77 -0.67
C ALA A 529 22.92 -17.51 0.81
N VAL A 530 23.67 -18.43 1.44
CA VAL A 530 24.06 -18.32 2.86
C VAL A 530 24.94 -17.11 3.15
N PRO A 531 25.95 -16.73 2.33
CA PRO A 531 26.70 -15.50 2.53
C PRO A 531 25.84 -14.24 2.56
N TRP A 532 24.87 -14.10 1.66
CA TRP A 532 23.93 -12.99 1.65
C TRP A 532 23.04 -12.98 2.92
N ALA A 533 22.59 -14.16 3.34
CA ALA A 533 21.84 -14.29 4.59
C ALA A 533 22.67 -13.82 5.80
N LYS A 534 23.97 -14.14 5.84
CA LYS A 534 24.88 -13.66 6.89
C LYS A 534 25.03 -12.15 6.88
N GLU A 535 25.16 -11.54 5.71
CA GLU A 535 25.28 -10.09 5.57
C GLU A 535 24.03 -9.38 6.08
N ILE A 536 22.84 -9.85 5.66
CA ILE A 536 21.54 -9.34 6.13
C ILE A 536 21.41 -9.56 7.64
N ALA A 537 21.68 -10.77 8.15
CA ALA A 537 21.60 -11.10 9.57
C ALA A 537 22.57 -10.24 10.41
N THR A 538 23.76 -9.96 9.90
CA THR A 538 24.69 -9.02 10.56
C THR A 538 24.12 -7.62 10.62
N SER A 539 23.46 -7.16 9.56
CA SER A 539 22.81 -5.85 9.52
C SER A 539 21.62 -5.77 10.47
N LEU A 540 20.91 -6.89 10.73
CA LEU A 540 19.82 -6.93 11.71
C LEU A 540 20.31 -6.65 13.15
N LEU A 541 21.54 -6.99 13.51
CA LEU A 541 22.10 -6.62 14.83
C LEU A 541 22.15 -5.11 15.06
N TYR A 542 22.27 -4.32 13.99
CA TYR A 542 22.43 -2.86 14.08
C TYR A 542 21.16 -2.10 13.72
N TYR A 543 20.33 -2.67 12.85
CA TYR A 543 19.19 -2.00 12.24
C TYR A 543 17.89 -2.80 12.37
N GLY A 544 17.91 -4.00 12.95
CA GLY A 544 16.73 -4.77 13.30
C GLY A 544 15.89 -4.05 14.34
N GLN A 545 14.62 -4.41 14.42
CA GLN A 545 13.74 -3.84 15.45
C GLN A 545 14.14 -4.44 16.81
N SER A 546 14.32 -3.57 17.82
CA SER A 546 14.50 -4.03 19.19
C SER A 546 13.27 -4.81 19.64
N GLU A 547 13.48 -5.85 20.45
CA GLU A 547 12.42 -6.67 21.09
C GLU A 547 11.53 -5.82 22.02
N GLU A 548 10.77 -4.88 21.50
CA GLU A 548 9.54 -4.48 22.17
C GLU A 548 8.53 -5.58 21.91
N VAL A 549 8.34 -6.39 22.93
CA VAL A 549 7.44 -7.53 22.98
C VAL A 549 6.00 -7.06 22.71
N TYR A 550 5.64 -6.97 21.43
CA TYR A 550 4.24 -7.00 21.04
C TYR A 550 3.73 -8.41 21.27
N VAL A 551 3.30 -8.66 22.50
CA VAL A 551 2.66 -9.91 22.85
C VAL A 551 1.39 -9.99 22.02
N TYR A 552 1.26 -11.01 21.16
CA TYR A 552 0.03 -11.32 20.41
C TYR A 552 -1.24 -11.34 21.29
N LEU A 553 -1.08 -11.60 22.60
CA LEU A 553 -2.13 -11.47 23.61
C LEU A 553 -2.66 -10.04 23.78
N SER A 554 -1.84 -9.01 23.48
CA SER A 554 -2.30 -7.61 23.56
C SER A 554 -3.13 -7.17 22.34
N LEU A 555 -2.94 -7.78 21.17
CA LEU A 555 -3.74 -7.47 19.98
C LEU A 555 -5.19 -7.91 20.14
N LYS A 556 -5.43 -9.08 20.72
CA LYS A 556 -6.79 -9.52 21.03
C LYS A 556 -7.45 -8.59 22.05
N SER A 557 -6.73 -8.11 23.06
CA SER A 557 -7.25 -7.16 24.04
C SER A 557 -7.46 -5.75 23.47
N ILE A 558 -6.65 -5.32 22.50
CA ILE A 558 -6.85 -4.06 21.77
C ILE A 558 -8.09 -4.18 20.89
N GLN A 559 -8.23 -5.26 20.14
CA GLN A 559 -9.38 -5.52 19.27
C GLN A 559 -10.71 -5.59 20.07
N GLU A 560 -10.68 -6.17 21.27
CA GLU A 560 -11.83 -6.23 22.19
C GLU A 560 -12.15 -4.86 22.86
N SER A 561 -11.21 -3.91 22.85
CA SER A 561 -11.37 -2.58 23.45
C SER A 561 -11.74 -1.47 22.46
N ILE A 562 -11.56 -1.69 21.15
CA ILE A 562 -11.89 -0.70 20.11
C ILE A 562 -13.37 -0.78 19.78
N SER A 563 -14.07 0.35 19.90
CA SER A 563 -15.47 0.50 19.46
C SER A 563 -15.52 0.96 18.02
N PHE A 564 -16.33 0.29 17.18
CA PHE A 564 -16.54 0.69 15.78
C PHE A 564 -17.06 2.12 15.65
N PHE A 565 -17.86 2.60 16.59
CA PHE A 565 -18.39 3.97 16.54
C PHE A 565 -17.41 5.04 17.02
N GLU A 566 -16.39 4.67 17.79
CA GLU A 566 -15.37 5.60 18.33
C GLU A 566 -14.15 5.69 17.41
N SER A 567 -13.74 4.56 16.83
CA SER A 567 -12.58 4.47 15.94
C SER A 567 -12.85 3.50 14.77
N PRO A 568 -13.67 3.88 13.79
CA PRO A 568 -14.11 2.99 12.71
C PRO A 568 -12.94 2.40 11.90
N ILE A 569 -11.93 3.23 11.61
CA ILE A 569 -10.75 2.82 10.85
C ILE A 569 -9.95 1.79 11.64
N ASP A 570 -9.66 2.06 12.91
CA ASP A 570 -8.91 1.14 13.77
C ASP A 570 -9.66 -0.18 13.96
N PHE A 571 -10.97 -0.13 14.17
CA PHE A 571 -11.80 -1.31 14.31
C PHE A 571 -11.73 -2.23 13.09
N VAL A 572 -11.88 -1.67 11.90
CA VAL A 572 -11.85 -2.45 10.64
C VAL A 572 -10.43 -2.92 10.32
N SER A 573 -9.41 -2.07 10.50
CA SER A 573 -8.01 -2.41 10.21
C SER A 573 -7.46 -3.54 11.08
N THR A 574 -7.98 -3.68 12.31
CA THR A 574 -7.64 -4.78 13.23
C THR A 574 -8.44 -6.06 12.97
N GLY A 575 -9.26 -6.11 11.91
CA GLY A 575 -10.09 -7.26 11.55
C GLY A 575 -11.39 -7.35 12.37
N GLY A 576 -11.88 -6.24 12.93
CA GLY A 576 -13.13 -6.18 13.65
C GLY A 576 -14.33 -6.57 12.79
N ASN A 577 -15.18 -7.44 13.30
CA ASN A 577 -16.42 -7.84 12.62
C ASN A 577 -17.49 -6.75 12.79
N VAL A 578 -17.63 -5.88 11.79
CA VAL A 578 -18.56 -4.73 11.84
C VAL A 578 -20.02 -5.19 11.94
N VAL A 579 -20.42 -6.20 11.19
CA VAL A 579 -21.80 -6.73 11.24
C VAL A 579 -22.07 -7.34 12.63
N GLY A 580 -21.12 -8.09 13.18
CA GLY A 580 -21.20 -8.62 14.56
C GLY A 580 -21.32 -7.51 15.59
N TYR A 581 -20.53 -6.45 15.47
CA TYR A 581 -20.61 -5.29 16.36
C TYR A 581 -21.96 -4.58 16.26
N LEU A 582 -22.43 -4.28 15.03
CA LEU A 582 -23.73 -3.63 14.82
C LEU A 582 -24.89 -4.45 15.41
N ASN A 583 -24.84 -5.78 15.27
CA ASN A 583 -25.83 -6.67 15.89
C ASN A 583 -25.80 -6.62 17.42
N SER A 584 -24.62 -6.47 18.02
CA SER A 584 -24.48 -6.41 19.49
C SER A 584 -24.99 -5.12 20.10
N VAL A 585 -24.89 -3.99 19.38
CA VAL A 585 -25.27 -2.64 19.86
C VAL A 585 -26.61 -2.15 19.29
N LYS A 586 -27.28 -2.94 18.46
CA LYS A 586 -28.52 -2.54 17.75
C LYS A 586 -29.59 -1.95 18.67
N PHE A 587 -29.75 -2.49 19.87
CA PHE A 587 -30.75 -2.07 20.84
C PHE A 587 -30.22 -1.15 21.93
N ASP A 588 -28.93 -0.83 21.93
CA ASP A 588 -28.30 0.05 22.94
C ASP A 588 -28.56 1.53 22.63
N TYR A 589 -28.98 1.84 21.38
CA TYR A 589 -29.21 3.20 20.91
C TYR A 589 -30.61 3.35 20.33
N PRO A 590 -31.26 4.53 20.53
CA PRO A 590 -32.45 4.89 19.78
C PRO A 590 -32.18 4.86 18.27
N TYR A 591 -33.19 4.45 17.48
CA TYR A 591 -33.07 4.25 16.03
C TYR A 591 -32.30 5.38 15.29
N LYS A 592 -32.71 6.65 15.48
CA LYS A 592 -32.10 7.79 14.80
C LYS A 592 -30.67 8.08 15.26
N GLU A 593 -30.36 7.79 16.49
CA GLU A 593 -29.01 7.92 17.02
C GLU A 593 -28.10 6.81 16.45
N LEU A 594 -28.57 5.58 16.40
CA LEU A 594 -27.87 4.45 15.80
C LEU A 594 -27.58 4.72 14.32
N GLU A 595 -28.61 5.15 13.55
CA GLU A 595 -28.44 5.49 12.13
C GLU A 595 -27.40 6.61 11.93
N LYS A 596 -27.42 7.63 12.78
CA LYS A 596 -26.44 8.74 12.74
C LYS A 596 -25.02 8.26 13.04
N LYS A 597 -24.82 7.41 14.03
CA LYS A 597 -23.51 6.82 14.37
C LYS A 597 -22.98 5.94 13.24
N ILE A 598 -23.83 5.07 12.68
CA ILE A 598 -23.45 4.23 11.53
C ILE A 598 -23.04 5.08 10.33
N ASN A 599 -23.85 6.09 9.98
CA ASN A 599 -23.53 6.97 8.85
C ASN A 599 -22.26 7.81 9.08
N ALA A 600 -21.92 8.16 10.32
CA ALA A 600 -20.67 8.83 10.65
C ALA A 600 -19.48 7.86 10.47
N ALA A 601 -19.53 6.70 11.09
CA ALA A 601 -18.49 5.67 10.96
C ALA A 601 -18.28 5.23 9.51
N GLN A 602 -19.38 5.04 8.77
CA GLN A 602 -19.33 4.67 7.36
C GLN A 602 -18.62 5.71 6.49
N ARG A 603 -18.81 7.02 6.77
CA ARG A 603 -18.12 8.11 6.06
C ARG A 603 -16.61 8.08 6.28
N GLU A 604 -16.16 7.68 7.45
CA GLU A 604 -14.72 7.57 7.75
C GLU A 604 -14.03 6.44 6.98
N ILE A 605 -14.73 5.31 6.80
CA ILE A 605 -14.15 4.10 6.19
C ILE A 605 -14.45 3.94 4.70
N GLN A 606 -15.34 4.77 4.12
CA GLN A 606 -15.93 4.53 2.78
C GLN A 606 -14.92 4.43 1.63
N TYR A 607 -13.78 5.10 1.75
CA TYR A 607 -12.74 5.09 0.73
C TYR A 607 -11.71 3.97 0.92
N LEU A 608 -11.51 3.54 2.15
CA LEU A 608 -10.48 2.56 2.50
C LEU A 608 -11.03 1.13 2.52
N TYR A 609 -12.30 0.97 2.92
CA TYR A 609 -12.94 -0.33 3.11
C TYR A 609 -14.29 -0.42 2.39
N PRO A 610 -14.31 -0.31 1.03
CA PRO A 610 -15.56 -0.26 0.26
C PRO A 610 -16.42 -1.53 0.38
N ASP A 611 -15.79 -2.68 0.64
CA ASP A 611 -16.56 -3.94 0.82
C ASP A 611 -17.22 -3.97 2.20
N VAL A 612 -16.56 -3.49 3.26
CA VAL A 612 -17.18 -3.32 4.59
C VAL A 612 -18.34 -2.32 4.51
N VAL A 613 -18.21 -1.27 3.71
CA VAL A 613 -19.31 -0.33 3.47
C VAL A 613 -20.52 -1.02 2.81
N LYS A 614 -20.30 -1.93 1.87
CA LYS A 614 -21.39 -2.74 1.28
C LYS A 614 -22.06 -3.63 2.31
N GLU A 615 -21.30 -4.25 3.21
CA GLU A 615 -21.85 -5.04 4.32
C GLU A 615 -22.69 -4.17 5.27
N ILE A 616 -22.24 -2.96 5.59
CA ILE A 616 -22.99 -1.99 6.39
C ILE A 616 -24.29 -1.59 5.66
N GLU A 617 -24.24 -1.28 4.37
CA GLU A 617 -25.43 -0.92 3.59
C GLU A 617 -26.43 -2.08 3.51
N GLN A 618 -25.94 -3.31 3.37
CA GLN A 618 -26.81 -4.49 3.40
C GLN A 618 -27.43 -4.67 4.79
N TRP A 619 -26.62 -4.55 5.86
CA TRP A 619 -27.10 -4.61 7.24
C TRP A 619 -28.14 -3.51 7.52
N LYS A 620 -27.93 -2.28 7.04
CA LYS A 620 -28.89 -1.17 7.18
C LYS A 620 -30.22 -1.50 6.51
N LYS A 621 -30.22 -2.08 5.32
CA LYS A 621 -31.43 -2.52 4.62
C LYS A 621 -32.21 -3.57 5.40
N GLU A 622 -31.52 -4.49 6.04
CA GLU A 622 -32.12 -5.59 6.80
C GLU A 622 -32.59 -5.19 8.20
N ASN A 623 -31.91 -4.21 8.81
CA ASN A 623 -32.06 -3.88 10.22
C ASN A 623 -32.55 -2.46 10.50
N LEU A 624 -32.29 -1.47 9.64
CA LEU A 624 -32.74 -0.09 9.81
C LEU A 624 -33.89 0.24 8.88
N THR A 625 -35.10 -0.07 9.32
CA THR A 625 -36.34 0.21 8.58
C THR A 625 -36.96 1.51 9.08
N ASP A 626 -37.28 2.43 8.17
CA ASP A 626 -38.02 3.65 8.53
C ASP A 626 -39.47 3.30 8.87
N PHE A 627 -39.91 3.72 10.05
CA PHE A 627 -41.24 3.41 10.55
C PHE A 627 -42.37 3.88 9.62
N PHE A 628 -42.23 5.05 9.01
CA PHE A 628 -43.26 5.57 8.12
C PHE A 628 -43.34 4.87 6.75
N LYS A 629 -42.22 4.24 6.36
CA LYS A 629 -42.18 3.47 5.10
C LYS A 629 -42.60 2.02 5.30
N GLU A 630 -42.14 1.40 6.35
CA GLU A 630 -42.35 -0.03 6.63
C GLU A 630 -42.66 -0.28 8.12
N PRO A 631 -43.84 0.10 8.61
CA PRO A 631 -44.19 0.05 10.03
C PRO A 631 -44.14 -1.36 10.61
N PHE A 632 -44.55 -2.37 9.86
CA PHE A 632 -44.50 -3.77 10.33
C PHE A 632 -43.06 -4.25 10.52
N SER A 633 -42.19 -4.01 9.55
CA SER A 633 -40.75 -4.38 9.65
C SER A 633 -40.06 -3.64 10.78
N PHE A 634 -40.36 -2.34 10.98
CA PHE A 634 -39.81 -1.57 12.10
C PHE A 634 -40.17 -2.21 13.46
N ILE A 635 -41.44 -2.56 13.66
CA ILE A 635 -41.93 -3.19 14.91
C ILE A 635 -41.30 -4.59 15.08
N GLN A 636 -41.29 -5.40 14.02
CA GLN A 636 -40.70 -6.74 14.06
C GLN A 636 -39.21 -6.74 14.34
N ASN A 637 -38.49 -5.72 13.91
CA ASN A 637 -37.08 -5.51 14.23
C ASN A 637 -36.84 -5.08 15.68
N GLY A 638 -37.91 -4.84 16.49
CA GLY A 638 -37.84 -4.60 17.92
C GLY A 638 -37.39 -3.19 18.30
N TYR A 639 -37.45 -2.20 17.38
CA TYR A 639 -37.09 -0.82 17.72
C TYR A 639 -38.11 -0.16 18.65
N ASP A 640 -37.61 0.71 19.55
CA ASP A 640 -38.46 1.52 20.43
C ASP A 640 -39.20 2.59 19.66
N LEU A 641 -40.47 2.33 19.39
CA LEU A 641 -41.34 3.22 18.62
C LEU A 641 -41.59 4.56 19.33
N GLU A 642 -41.66 4.59 20.65
CA GLU A 642 -41.89 5.82 21.40
C GLU A 642 -40.66 6.74 21.33
N SER A 643 -39.47 6.17 21.51
CA SER A 643 -38.21 6.91 21.32
C SER A 643 -38.04 7.41 19.90
N TYR A 644 -38.40 6.60 18.90
CA TYR A 644 -38.35 7.01 17.49
C TYR A 644 -39.26 8.21 17.22
N LEU A 645 -40.53 8.14 17.60
CA LEU A 645 -41.51 9.21 17.37
C LEU A 645 -41.14 10.50 18.11
N ASN A 646 -40.58 10.40 19.32
CA ASN A 646 -40.05 11.54 20.06
C ASN A 646 -38.82 12.21 19.42
N SER A 647 -38.08 11.48 18.60
CA SER A 647 -36.83 11.97 17.96
C SER A 647 -37.06 12.73 16.65
N ILE A 648 -38.30 12.79 16.14
CA ILE A 648 -38.62 13.39 14.85
C ILE A 648 -39.64 14.51 15.00
N THR A 649 -39.68 15.44 14.02
CA THR A 649 -40.76 16.41 13.92
C THR A 649 -41.94 15.79 13.22
N ILE A 650 -43.10 15.78 13.87
CA ILE A 650 -44.37 15.25 13.33
C ILE A 650 -45.16 16.46 12.77
N ASP A 651 -45.07 16.61 11.46
CA ASP A 651 -45.85 17.59 10.69
C ASP A 651 -47.26 17.05 10.32
N LYS A 652 -48.08 17.81 9.60
CA LYS A 652 -49.45 17.41 9.22
C LYS A 652 -49.48 16.14 8.34
N ASP A 653 -48.48 15.95 7.49
CA ASP A 653 -48.41 14.80 6.61
C ASP A 653 -48.08 13.53 7.40
N LYS A 654 -47.14 13.60 8.32
CA LYS A 654 -46.82 12.48 9.23
C LYS A 654 -47.93 12.19 10.22
N GLN A 655 -48.68 13.19 10.66
CA GLN A 655 -49.92 12.99 11.43
C GLN A 655 -50.97 12.13 10.67
N ALA A 656 -51.16 12.43 9.39
CA ALA A 656 -52.06 11.65 8.54
C ALA A 656 -51.59 10.21 8.36
N GLN A 657 -50.29 10.03 8.12
CA GLN A 657 -49.64 8.71 8.02
C GLN A 657 -49.76 7.92 9.33
N LEU A 658 -49.55 8.56 10.49
CA LEU A 658 -49.70 7.91 11.80
C LEU A 658 -51.13 7.39 12.02
N LYS A 659 -52.14 8.13 11.62
CA LYS A 659 -53.56 7.68 11.68
C LYS A 659 -53.82 6.45 10.79
N GLU A 660 -53.21 6.44 9.63
CA GLU A 660 -53.30 5.31 8.70
C GLU A 660 -52.56 4.06 9.27
N ILE A 661 -51.33 4.22 9.72
CA ILE A 661 -50.52 3.15 10.34
C ILE A 661 -51.20 2.60 11.59
N TYR A 662 -51.74 3.46 12.46
CA TYR A 662 -52.54 3.04 13.62
C TYR A 662 -53.66 2.07 13.24
N ASN A 663 -54.43 2.42 12.19
CA ASN A 663 -55.53 1.56 11.73
C ASN A 663 -55.04 0.21 11.18
N GLN A 664 -53.85 0.15 10.60
CA GLN A 664 -53.25 -1.07 10.10
C GLN A 664 -52.75 -2.00 11.21
N ILE A 665 -52.14 -1.43 12.31
CA ILE A 665 -51.44 -2.22 13.32
C ILE A 665 -52.24 -2.49 14.58
N LYS A 666 -53.32 -1.75 14.87
CA LYS A 666 -54.07 -1.77 16.15
C LYS A 666 -54.56 -3.15 16.60
N TYR A 667 -54.80 -4.05 15.67
CA TYR A 667 -55.25 -5.43 15.98
C TYR A 667 -54.10 -6.45 15.99
N ILE A 668 -52.96 -6.10 15.40
CA ILE A 668 -51.81 -7.00 15.27
C ILE A 668 -50.77 -6.67 16.36
N TYR A 669 -50.55 -5.38 16.61
CA TYR A 669 -49.59 -4.85 17.56
C TYR A 669 -50.25 -3.82 18.52
N PRO A 670 -51.13 -4.25 19.40
CA PRO A 670 -51.95 -3.34 20.23
C PRO A 670 -51.15 -2.44 21.13
N ASP A 671 -50.00 -2.90 21.64
CA ASP A 671 -49.16 -2.08 22.52
C ASP A 671 -48.46 -0.94 21.76
N GLN A 672 -47.97 -1.21 20.55
CA GLN A 672 -47.38 -0.20 19.66
C GLN A 672 -48.46 0.79 19.14
N ALA A 673 -49.68 0.30 18.91
CA ALA A 673 -50.78 1.18 18.58
C ALA A 673 -51.11 2.18 19.68
N LYS A 674 -51.05 1.78 20.96
CA LYS A 674 -51.18 2.70 22.09
C LYS A 674 -50.07 3.76 22.17
N VAL A 675 -48.87 3.39 21.72
CA VAL A 675 -47.78 4.38 21.59
C VAL A 675 -48.16 5.41 20.52
N ILE A 676 -48.64 4.99 19.35
CA ILE A 676 -49.00 5.91 18.27
C ILE A 676 -50.15 6.84 18.69
N GLU A 677 -51.13 6.36 19.49
CA GLU A 677 -52.24 7.16 20.01
C GLU A 677 -51.77 8.42 20.76
N LYS A 678 -50.62 8.37 21.43
CA LYS A 678 -50.03 9.53 22.13
C LYS A 678 -49.55 10.65 21.16
N PHE A 679 -49.37 10.31 19.91
CA PHE A 679 -48.81 11.22 18.88
C PHE A 679 -49.84 11.57 17.80
N ILE A 680 -51.07 11.01 17.86
CA ILE A 680 -52.21 11.33 16.99
C ILE A 680 -53.05 12.35 17.72
N GLU A 681 -53.16 13.55 17.18
CA GLU A 681 -54.12 14.57 17.61
C GLU A 681 -55.51 14.40 16.90
#